data_7282acf011f7c2ae1121d97abbb4c8b2
#
_entry.id   7282acf011f7c2ae1121d97abbb4c8b2
#
_cell.length_a   1.000
_cell.length_b   1.000
_cell.length_c   1.000
_cell.angle_alpha   90.00
_cell.angle_beta   90.00
_cell.angle_gamma   90.00
#
_symmetry.space_group_name_H-M   'P 1'
#
loop_
_entity.id
_entity.type
_entity.pdbx_description
1 polymer ?
#
loop_
_entity_poly.entity_id
_entity_poly.type
_entity_poly.pdbx_seq_one_letter_code
_entity_poly.pdbx_strand_id
1 'polypeptide(L)'
;MRISDIPAAIASELSIRPQQVEAVITLLDDGNTIPFIARYRKEATGSLEDEMLRQLDTRLTYLRSLVKRQEEILARIEEQGKLTDELRMAIEGAEKLQTLEDLYRPYKQKKRTRASVARERGLEPLANAMLMQRETAGTPEEFAASYIDAEKEVPTADDALAGARDILAETIMDEAELRSLMREKFWKSAVLETTLDADAEDAQVFQMYDGYSEPVRTLPSHRILAVNRGEKKGCLSVRIVVDHEANIEWIYKRIYARPSIFADELHAAIEDGYKRLLVPALERELRTQLTESAEEKAIAVFGHNLRQLLLQPPLAGHTVLGLDPGYRTGCKMAVVDATGNVLTSGVIQVTKSDGERRSAAQTLLKLIKAHGVTLTSIGNGTASYETEQFVAALIRDNDLKDVHYLITNEAGASIYSASQLAKEELPDYDVTIRGAVSIARRVQDPLAELVKIDPQAIGVGQYQHDVSQKQLRETLDATVEDAVNHVGVDLNTASPALLNRIAGINTAIAKNIVSYRNKNGRFTNRKALLKVARLGDAAFTQCAGFLRIYEGETPLDSTAIHPESYELARSILSEMGATEDDLRDRANLPALALKTAQTEPTPLAKKLGAGVPTVTDILKAIARPGRDPREDLPAPLTRQNIIKLSDLAVGTILKGTVRNITDFGAFIDIGLKQAGLLHISEMSHRRVRHPLDLLSVGDSLDVMIISIDEERGRIGLSLKRMEKEKARA
;
A
#
# COMPACT_ATOMS: atom_id res chain seq x y z
N MET A 1 -22.51 8.94 -17.77
CA MET A 1 -22.61 7.56 -17.24
C MET A 1 -23.82 7.48 -16.33
N ARG A 2 -24.63 6.42 -16.37
CA ARG A 2 -25.73 6.19 -15.44
C ARG A 2 -25.27 5.18 -14.38
N ILE A 3 -25.94 5.16 -13.24
CA ILE A 3 -25.66 4.16 -12.19
C ILE A 3 -25.76 2.73 -12.75
N SER A 4 -26.70 2.47 -13.68
CA SER A 4 -26.85 1.19 -14.37
C SER A 4 -25.66 0.76 -15.23
N ASP A 5 -24.82 1.70 -15.64
CA ASP A 5 -23.68 1.46 -16.55
C ASP A 5 -22.40 1.10 -15.78
N ILE A 6 -22.39 1.36 -14.46
CA ILE A 6 -21.24 1.13 -13.58
C ILE A 6 -20.74 -0.32 -13.63
N PRO A 7 -21.61 -1.37 -13.54
CA PRO A 7 -21.13 -2.75 -13.59
C PRO A 7 -20.39 -3.09 -14.89
N ALA A 8 -20.91 -2.61 -16.04
CA ALA A 8 -20.28 -2.85 -17.33
C ALA A 8 -18.93 -2.11 -17.47
N ALA A 9 -18.84 -0.87 -16.96
CA ALA A 9 -17.61 -0.09 -16.96
C ALA A 9 -16.51 -0.78 -16.13
N ILE A 10 -16.84 -1.18 -14.91
CA ILE A 10 -15.88 -1.89 -14.02
C ILE A 10 -15.46 -3.23 -14.64
N ALA A 11 -16.40 -3.98 -15.21
CA ALA A 11 -16.13 -5.26 -15.86
C ALA A 11 -15.14 -5.12 -17.00
N SER A 12 -15.29 -4.07 -17.83
CA SER A 12 -14.36 -3.77 -18.92
C SER A 12 -12.98 -3.37 -18.42
N GLU A 13 -12.90 -2.51 -17.40
CA GLU A 13 -11.64 -2.01 -16.84
C GLU A 13 -10.84 -3.11 -16.15
N LEU A 14 -11.49 -3.96 -15.37
CA LEU A 14 -10.85 -5.04 -14.61
C LEU A 14 -10.76 -6.37 -15.38
N SER A 15 -11.25 -6.41 -16.62
CA SER A 15 -11.28 -7.62 -17.47
C SER A 15 -11.98 -8.81 -16.80
N ILE A 16 -13.11 -8.56 -16.11
CA ILE A 16 -13.99 -9.55 -15.48
C ILE A 16 -15.38 -9.50 -16.08
N ARG A 17 -16.22 -10.51 -15.78
CA ARG A 17 -17.57 -10.58 -16.33
C ARG A 17 -18.52 -9.61 -15.61
N PRO A 18 -19.45 -8.92 -16.32
CA PRO A 18 -20.41 -8.02 -15.70
C PRO A 18 -21.24 -8.66 -14.57
N GLN A 19 -21.63 -9.92 -14.72
CA GLN A 19 -22.39 -10.66 -13.68
C GLN A 19 -21.60 -10.84 -12.38
N GLN A 20 -20.25 -10.97 -12.47
CA GLN A 20 -19.39 -11.03 -11.28
C GLN A 20 -19.37 -9.68 -10.56
N VAL A 21 -19.31 -8.58 -11.33
CA VAL A 21 -19.35 -7.23 -10.75
C VAL A 21 -20.69 -6.95 -10.07
N GLU A 22 -21.81 -7.27 -10.72
CA GLU A 22 -23.16 -7.11 -10.15
C GLU A 22 -23.32 -7.91 -8.85
N ALA A 23 -22.85 -9.16 -8.83
CA ALA A 23 -22.88 -9.99 -7.63
C ALA A 23 -22.06 -9.39 -6.48
N VAL A 24 -20.84 -8.88 -6.80
CA VAL A 24 -20.00 -8.22 -5.78
C VAL A 24 -20.65 -6.95 -5.27
N ILE A 25 -21.19 -6.10 -6.15
CA ILE A 25 -21.89 -4.86 -5.76
C ILE A 25 -23.04 -5.19 -4.81
N THR A 26 -23.87 -6.19 -5.15
CA THR A 26 -24.98 -6.62 -4.29
C THR A 26 -24.49 -7.07 -2.92
N LEU A 27 -23.43 -7.89 -2.88
CA LEU A 27 -22.87 -8.37 -1.62
C LEU A 27 -22.28 -7.24 -0.76
N LEU A 28 -21.62 -6.25 -1.37
CA LEU A 28 -21.09 -5.08 -0.66
C LEU A 28 -22.22 -4.18 -0.13
N ASP A 29 -23.27 -3.96 -0.92
CA ASP A 29 -24.42 -3.16 -0.53
C ASP A 29 -25.24 -3.83 0.58
N ASP A 30 -25.25 -5.17 0.64
CA ASP A 30 -25.78 -5.97 1.74
C ASP A 30 -24.91 -5.93 3.01
N GLY A 31 -23.77 -5.21 2.99
CA GLY A 31 -22.88 -5.03 4.13
C GLY A 31 -21.91 -6.18 4.39
N ASN A 32 -21.69 -7.06 3.42
CA ASN A 32 -20.66 -8.10 3.55
C ASN A 32 -19.25 -7.50 3.43
N THR A 33 -18.35 -8.01 4.24
CA THR A 33 -16.92 -7.61 4.22
C THR A 33 -16.16 -8.26 3.07
N ILE A 34 -15.13 -7.60 2.56
CA ILE A 34 -14.31 -8.13 1.45
C ILE A 34 -13.70 -9.50 1.79
N PRO A 35 -13.06 -9.74 2.96
CA PRO A 35 -12.53 -11.05 3.30
C PRO A 35 -13.60 -12.16 3.32
N PHE A 36 -14.80 -11.84 3.79
CA PHE A 36 -15.92 -12.81 3.78
C PHE A 36 -16.37 -13.14 2.35
N ILE A 37 -16.50 -12.14 1.49
CA ILE A 37 -16.87 -12.32 0.08
C ILE A 37 -15.82 -13.20 -0.62
N ALA A 38 -14.55 -12.86 -0.50
CA ALA A 38 -13.44 -13.59 -1.13
C ALA A 38 -13.38 -15.06 -0.69
N ARG A 39 -13.65 -15.32 0.57
CA ARG A 39 -13.51 -16.66 1.14
C ARG A 39 -14.77 -17.52 1.00
N TYR A 40 -15.95 -16.95 1.23
CA TYR A 40 -17.20 -17.71 1.42
C TYR A 40 -18.30 -17.42 0.39
N ARG A 41 -18.04 -16.57 -0.61
CA ARG A 41 -19.00 -16.23 -1.69
C ARG A 41 -18.42 -16.45 -3.09
N LYS A 42 -17.49 -17.42 -3.21
CA LYS A 42 -16.74 -17.72 -4.45
C LYS A 42 -17.62 -18.10 -5.63
N GLU A 43 -18.73 -18.82 -5.41
CA GLU A 43 -19.68 -19.17 -6.47
C GLU A 43 -20.32 -17.93 -7.08
N ALA A 44 -20.73 -16.99 -6.25
CA ALA A 44 -21.39 -15.75 -6.71
C ALA A 44 -20.41 -14.84 -7.45
N THR A 45 -19.17 -14.76 -6.96
CA THR A 45 -18.15 -13.84 -7.50
C THR A 45 -17.27 -14.47 -8.60
N GLY A 46 -17.38 -15.79 -8.80
CA GLY A 46 -16.50 -16.53 -9.71
C GLY A 46 -15.05 -16.57 -9.22
N SER A 47 -14.86 -16.70 -7.89
CA SER A 47 -13.58 -16.85 -7.20
C SER A 47 -12.65 -15.62 -7.33
N LEU A 48 -13.21 -14.40 -7.31
CA LEU A 48 -12.39 -13.19 -7.20
C LEU A 48 -11.65 -13.16 -5.85
N GLU A 49 -10.37 -12.82 -5.93
CA GLU A 49 -9.49 -12.71 -4.75
C GLU A 49 -9.63 -11.33 -4.06
N ASP A 50 -9.17 -11.22 -2.81
CA ASP A 50 -9.27 -10.01 -1.97
C ASP A 50 -8.78 -8.76 -2.71
N GLU A 51 -7.65 -8.82 -3.40
CA GLU A 51 -7.07 -7.68 -4.13
C GLU A 51 -8.00 -7.18 -5.24
N MET A 52 -8.56 -8.10 -6.03
CA MET A 52 -9.50 -7.75 -7.10
C MET A 52 -10.80 -7.16 -6.55
N LEU A 53 -11.30 -7.69 -5.44
CA LEU A 53 -12.50 -7.18 -4.76
C LEU A 53 -12.25 -5.77 -4.21
N ARG A 54 -11.07 -5.48 -3.67
CA ARG A 54 -10.69 -4.13 -3.19
C ARG A 54 -10.55 -3.14 -4.35
N GLN A 55 -9.96 -3.55 -5.47
CA GLN A 55 -9.89 -2.73 -6.68
C GLN A 55 -11.30 -2.40 -7.19
N LEU A 56 -12.20 -3.39 -7.21
CA LEU A 56 -13.59 -3.21 -7.60
C LEU A 56 -14.31 -2.23 -6.66
N ASP A 57 -14.19 -2.38 -5.35
CA ASP A 57 -14.82 -1.50 -4.35
C ASP A 57 -14.33 -0.06 -4.46
N THR A 58 -13.01 0.13 -4.61
CA THR A 58 -12.40 1.44 -4.84
C THR A 58 -12.96 2.09 -6.11
N ARG A 59 -13.04 1.30 -7.20
CA ARG A 59 -13.56 1.80 -8.48
C ARG A 59 -15.05 2.09 -8.43
N LEU A 60 -15.82 1.27 -7.75
CA LEU A 60 -17.26 1.46 -7.52
C LEU A 60 -17.50 2.78 -6.77
N THR A 61 -16.76 3.01 -5.71
CA THR A 61 -16.85 4.25 -4.92
C THR A 61 -16.52 5.48 -5.76
N TYR A 62 -15.47 5.41 -6.59
CA TYR A 62 -15.11 6.49 -7.53
C TYR A 62 -16.24 6.75 -8.54
N LEU A 63 -16.75 5.72 -9.21
CA LEU A 63 -17.77 5.89 -10.25
C LEU A 63 -19.11 6.37 -9.67
N ARG A 64 -19.50 5.92 -8.48
CA ARG A 64 -20.68 6.45 -7.77
C ARG A 64 -20.51 7.94 -7.46
N SER A 65 -19.31 8.36 -7.04
CA SER A 65 -19.00 9.76 -6.79
C SER A 65 -19.00 10.60 -8.07
N LEU A 66 -18.51 10.01 -9.18
CA LEU A 66 -18.50 10.66 -10.50
C LEU A 66 -19.95 10.90 -10.99
N VAL A 67 -20.82 9.90 -10.93
CA VAL A 67 -22.24 10.03 -11.32
C VAL A 67 -22.95 11.10 -10.49
N LYS A 68 -22.78 11.07 -9.17
CA LYS A 68 -23.31 12.11 -8.29
C LYS A 68 -22.83 13.50 -8.69
N ARG A 69 -21.55 13.63 -9.05
CA ARG A 69 -20.97 14.90 -9.49
C ARG A 69 -21.52 15.36 -10.84
N GLN A 70 -21.78 14.43 -11.77
CA GLN A 70 -22.46 14.72 -13.04
C GLN A 70 -23.87 15.32 -12.79
N GLU A 71 -24.65 14.70 -11.92
CA GLU A 71 -25.97 15.17 -11.54
C GLU A 71 -25.95 16.58 -10.93
N GLU A 72 -25.02 16.84 -10.00
CA GLU A 72 -24.82 18.17 -9.41
C GLU A 72 -24.49 19.24 -10.45
N ILE A 73 -23.62 18.92 -11.41
CA ILE A 73 -23.19 19.85 -12.46
C ILE A 73 -24.33 20.12 -13.43
N LEU A 74 -25.03 19.08 -13.88
CA LEU A 74 -26.20 19.22 -14.75
C LEU A 74 -27.25 20.15 -14.13
N ALA A 75 -27.61 19.93 -12.86
CA ALA A 75 -28.55 20.78 -12.16
C ALA A 75 -28.11 22.25 -12.11
N ARG A 76 -26.83 22.52 -11.81
CA ARG A 76 -26.28 23.88 -11.73
C ARG A 76 -26.26 24.61 -13.08
N ILE A 77 -26.00 23.90 -14.18
CA ILE A 77 -25.99 24.49 -15.53
C ILE A 77 -27.44 24.74 -16.00
N GLU A 78 -28.36 23.84 -15.67
CA GLU A 78 -29.77 23.98 -15.96
C GLU A 78 -30.40 25.19 -15.24
N GLU A 79 -30.07 25.40 -13.95
CA GLU A 79 -30.45 26.59 -13.18
C GLU A 79 -29.99 27.89 -13.84
N GLN A 80 -28.86 27.87 -14.57
CA GLN A 80 -28.36 29.02 -15.33
C GLN A 80 -29.03 29.18 -16.70
N GLY A 81 -29.88 28.22 -17.11
CA GLY A 81 -30.53 28.23 -18.42
C GLY A 81 -29.57 28.04 -19.61
N LYS A 82 -28.39 27.42 -19.35
CA LYS A 82 -27.31 27.25 -20.34
C LYS A 82 -27.08 25.79 -20.76
N LEU A 83 -27.90 24.85 -20.29
CA LEU A 83 -27.76 23.44 -20.61
C LEU A 83 -28.31 23.13 -21.99
N THR A 84 -27.44 22.76 -22.93
CA THR A 84 -27.80 22.24 -24.25
C THR A 84 -27.81 20.72 -24.27
N ASP A 85 -28.45 20.10 -25.27
CA ASP A 85 -28.49 18.65 -25.40
C ASP A 85 -27.09 18.07 -25.65
N GLU A 86 -26.24 18.76 -26.42
CA GLU A 86 -24.86 18.34 -26.68
C GLU A 86 -24.03 18.39 -25.40
N LEU A 87 -24.19 19.44 -24.59
CA LEU A 87 -23.47 19.57 -23.31
C LEU A 87 -23.93 18.51 -22.31
N ARG A 88 -25.23 18.23 -22.24
CA ARG A 88 -25.79 17.15 -21.43
C ARG A 88 -25.17 15.82 -21.80
N MET A 89 -25.15 15.46 -23.09
CA MET A 89 -24.54 14.23 -23.57
C MET A 89 -23.03 14.16 -23.25
N ALA A 90 -22.31 15.27 -23.40
CA ALA A 90 -20.87 15.32 -23.07
C ALA A 90 -20.61 15.12 -21.57
N ILE A 91 -21.42 15.74 -20.70
CA ILE A 91 -21.33 15.60 -19.24
C ILE A 91 -21.68 14.17 -18.82
N GLU A 92 -22.78 13.60 -19.31
CA GLU A 92 -23.20 12.22 -19.03
C GLU A 92 -22.20 11.20 -19.57
N GLY A 93 -21.51 11.50 -20.68
CA GLY A 93 -20.48 10.66 -21.29
C GLY A 93 -19.08 10.77 -20.63
N ALA A 94 -18.87 11.72 -19.73
CA ALA A 94 -17.58 11.89 -19.09
C ALA A 94 -17.24 10.73 -18.14
N GLU A 95 -16.14 10.02 -18.42
CA GLU A 95 -15.68 8.87 -17.65
C GLU A 95 -14.65 9.23 -16.55
N LYS A 96 -14.17 10.49 -16.60
CA LYS A 96 -13.16 11.00 -15.67
C LYS A 96 -13.62 12.32 -15.06
N LEU A 97 -13.35 12.47 -13.75
CA LEU A 97 -13.67 13.69 -13.03
C LEU A 97 -13.02 14.93 -13.68
N GLN A 98 -11.79 14.80 -14.18
CA GLN A 98 -11.10 15.90 -14.87
C GLN A 98 -11.84 16.38 -16.12
N THR A 99 -12.28 15.47 -16.96
CA THR A 99 -13.08 15.79 -18.16
C THR A 99 -14.39 16.48 -17.77
N LEU A 100 -15.03 15.99 -16.71
CA LEU A 100 -16.26 16.57 -16.18
C LEU A 100 -16.06 17.99 -15.65
N GLU A 101 -14.99 18.23 -14.90
CA GLU A 101 -14.68 19.58 -14.37
C GLU A 101 -14.26 20.55 -15.49
N ASP A 102 -13.59 20.08 -16.56
CA ASP A 102 -13.28 20.90 -17.73
C ASP A 102 -14.57 21.33 -18.47
N LEU A 103 -15.53 20.43 -18.66
CA LEU A 103 -16.85 20.76 -19.25
C LEU A 103 -17.63 21.74 -18.37
N TYR A 104 -17.53 21.64 -17.06
CA TYR A 104 -18.20 22.55 -16.12
C TYR A 104 -17.53 23.91 -16.00
N ARG A 105 -16.23 24.02 -16.33
CA ARG A 105 -15.38 25.20 -16.08
C ARG A 105 -15.95 26.52 -16.61
N PRO A 106 -16.51 26.62 -17.84
CA PRO A 106 -17.12 27.84 -18.36
C PRO A 106 -18.35 28.32 -17.57
N TYR A 107 -19.04 27.37 -16.88
CA TYR A 107 -20.30 27.62 -16.15
C TYR A 107 -20.09 27.81 -14.64
N LYS A 108 -18.89 27.55 -14.15
CA LYS A 108 -18.55 27.67 -12.73
C LYS A 108 -18.50 29.14 -12.33
N GLN A 109 -19.20 29.50 -11.25
CA GLN A 109 -19.09 30.83 -10.68
C GLN A 109 -17.64 31.08 -10.27
N LYS A 110 -17.03 32.05 -10.93
CA LYS A 110 -15.65 32.49 -10.66
C LYS A 110 -15.67 33.70 -9.72
N LYS A 111 -14.61 33.86 -8.92
CA LYS A 111 -14.33 35.12 -8.24
C LYS A 111 -14.08 36.19 -9.32
N ARG A 112 -14.19 37.49 -8.96
CA ARG A 112 -13.97 38.62 -9.86
C ARG A 112 -12.66 38.45 -10.62
N THR A 113 -12.76 38.15 -11.94
CA THR A 113 -11.63 37.99 -12.88
C THR A 113 -11.51 39.22 -13.74
N ARG A 114 -10.34 39.41 -14.46
CA ARG A 114 -10.21 40.48 -15.44
C ARG A 114 -11.30 40.37 -16.49
N ALA A 115 -11.57 39.19 -17.00
CA ALA A 115 -12.63 38.94 -17.98
C ALA A 115 -14.03 39.26 -17.44
N SER A 116 -14.35 38.91 -16.17
CA SER A 116 -15.65 39.26 -15.59
C SER A 116 -15.83 40.78 -15.47
N VAL A 117 -14.77 41.50 -15.07
CA VAL A 117 -14.78 42.99 -15.06
C VAL A 117 -14.98 43.55 -16.45
N ALA A 118 -14.29 43.02 -17.46
CA ALA A 118 -14.45 43.45 -18.83
C ALA A 118 -15.88 43.22 -19.40
N ARG A 119 -16.52 42.08 -19.00
CA ARG A 119 -17.94 41.82 -19.33
C ARG A 119 -18.87 42.81 -18.65
N GLU A 120 -18.64 43.14 -17.38
CA GLU A 120 -19.40 44.17 -16.64
C GLU A 120 -19.31 45.54 -17.34
N ARG A 121 -18.15 45.85 -17.94
CA ARG A 121 -17.91 47.06 -18.73
C ARG A 121 -18.58 47.02 -20.11
N GLY A 122 -19.18 45.91 -20.53
CA GLY A 122 -19.90 45.77 -21.79
C GLY A 122 -19.03 45.41 -22.99
N LEU A 123 -17.82 44.88 -22.79
CA LEU A 123 -16.84 44.55 -23.82
C LEU A 123 -17.00 43.17 -24.48
N GLU A 124 -17.97 42.37 -24.03
CA GLU A 124 -18.22 41.04 -24.60
C GLU A 124 -18.57 41.05 -26.10
N PRO A 125 -19.39 41.99 -26.64
CA PRO A 125 -19.63 42.04 -28.07
C PRO A 125 -18.38 42.35 -28.91
N LEU A 126 -17.43 43.16 -28.39
CA LEU A 126 -16.12 43.40 -29.03
C LEU A 126 -15.31 42.11 -29.05
N ALA A 127 -15.19 41.43 -27.94
CA ALA A 127 -14.51 40.14 -27.86
C ALA A 127 -15.08 39.09 -28.83
N ASN A 128 -16.41 39.01 -28.93
CA ASN A 128 -17.09 38.15 -29.89
C ASN A 128 -16.79 38.54 -31.36
N ALA A 129 -16.76 39.82 -31.70
CA ALA A 129 -16.40 40.28 -33.03
C ALA A 129 -14.94 39.89 -33.39
N MET A 130 -14.01 40.07 -32.46
CA MET A 130 -12.62 39.64 -32.59
C MET A 130 -12.51 38.10 -32.82
N LEU A 131 -13.25 37.29 -32.06
CA LEU A 131 -13.26 35.84 -32.19
C LEU A 131 -13.87 35.35 -33.51
N MET A 132 -14.91 36.04 -34.01
CA MET A 132 -15.55 35.73 -35.30
C MET A 132 -14.67 36.03 -36.52
N GLN A 133 -13.69 36.91 -36.40
CA GLN A 133 -12.68 37.24 -37.41
C GLN A 133 -13.32 37.66 -38.76
N ARG A 134 -14.42 38.42 -38.73
CA ARG A 134 -15.14 38.81 -39.94
C ARG A 134 -14.67 40.16 -40.51
N GLU A 135 -14.09 40.99 -39.69
CA GLU A 135 -13.68 42.34 -40.03
C GLU A 135 -12.30 42.32 -40.74
N THR A 136 -12.27 42.85 -41.96
CA THR A 136 -11.08 42.81 -42.81
C THR A 136 -10.63 44.21 -43.25
N ALA A 137 -11.38 45.26 -42.91
CA ALA A 137 -11.10 46.66 -43.31
C ALA A 137 -11.07 47.57 -42.07
N GLY A 138 -10.20 48.58 -42.08
CA GLY A 138 -9.96 49.47 -40.95
C GLY A 138 -8.89 48.96 -39.98
N THR A 139 -8.83 49.59 -38.82
CA THR A 139 -7.93 49.17 -37.73
C THR A 139 -8.69 48.66 -36.51
N PRO A 140 -8.07 47.86 -35.63
CA PRO A 140 -8.68 47.43 -34.38
C PRO A 140 -9.19 48.58 -33.52
N GLU A 141 -8.42 49.68 -33.46
CA GLU A 141 -8.73 50.89 -32.68
C GLU A 141 -9.95 51.61 -33.23
N GLU A 142 -10.06 51.72 -34.56
CA GLU A 142 -11.23 52.32 -35.22
C GLU A 142 -12.50 51.53 -34.89
N PHE A 143 -12.44 50.21 -34.89
CA PHE A 143 -13.57 49.35 -34.53
C PHE A 143 -13.91 49.46 -33.04
N ALA A 144 -12.88 49.45 -32.17
CA ALA A 144 -13.03 49.51 -30.73
C ALA A 144 -13.50 50.90 -30.23
N ALA A 145 -13.36 51.95 -31.03
CA ALA A 145 -13.80 53.32 -30.68
C ALA A 145 -15.29 53.38 -30.31
N SER A 146 -16.12 52.50 -30.87
CA SER A 146 -17.56 52.40 -30.56
C SER A 146 -17.86 51.84 -29.17
N TYR A 147 -16.88 51.29 -28.48
CA TYR A 147 -16.98 50.69 -27.14
C TYR A 147 -16.36 51.57 -26.05
N ILE A 148 -15.90 52.81 -26.40
CA ILE A 148 -15.40 53.77 -25.43
C ILE A 148 -16.57 54.25 -24.56
N ASP A 149 -16.43 54.09 -23.23
CA ASP A 149 -17.42 54.49 -22.24
C ASP A 149 -16.71 54.86 -20.93
N ALA A 150 -16.55 56.18 -20.71
CA ALA A 150 -15.84 56.65 -19.52
C ALA A 150 -16.59 56.33 -18.21
N GLU A 151 -17.94 56.21 -18.25
CA GLU A 151 -18.73 55.88 -17.08
C GLU A 151 -18.53 54.41 -16.68
N LYS A 152 -18.20 53.55 -17.66
CA LYS A 152 -17.86 52.12 -17.44
C LYS A 152 -16.35 51.88 -17.31
N GLU A 153 -15.56 52.92 -17.06
CA GLU A 153 -14.10 52.82 -16.92
C GLU A 153 -13.39 52.26 -18.20
N VAL A 154 -13.89 52.66 -19.39
CA VAL A 154 -13.28 52.35 -20.69
C VAL A 154 -13.00 53.67 -21.42
N PRO A 155 -11.98 54.44 -21.02
CA PRO A 155 -11.73 55.80 -21.56
C PRO A 155 -11.11 55.81 -22.94
N THR A 156 -10.46 54.72 -23.40
CA THR A 156 -9.77 54.66 -24.70
C THR A 156 -10.12 53.38 -25.48
N ALA A 157 -9.84 53.40 -26.79
CA ALA A 157 -9.95 52.21 -27.65
C ALA A 157 -9.01 51.08 -27.20
N ASP A 158 -7.82 51.45 -26.73
CA ASP A 158 -6.84 50.49 -26.20
C ASP A 158 -7.35 49.77 -24.92
N ASP A 159 -8.07 50.51 -24.05
CA ASP A 159 -8.70 49.92 -22.86
C ASP A 159 -9.84 48.95 -23.27
N ALA A 160 -10.59 49.30 -24.32
CA ALA A 160 -11.62 48.41 -24.85
C ALA A 160 -11.01 47.14 -25.43
N LEU A 161 -9.95 47.24 -26.23
CA LEU A 161 -9.22 46.09 -26.78
C LEU A 161 -8.57 45.25 -25.69
N ALA A 162 -7.97 45.88 -24.68
CA ALA A 162 -7.38 45.15 -23.53
C ALA A 162 -8.43 44.35 -22.77
N GLY A 163 -9.59 44.94 -22.50
CA GLY A 163 -10.70 44.21 -21.86
C GLY A 163 -11.25 43.08 -22.74
N ALA A 164 -11.38 43.32 -24.06
CA ALA A 164 -11.80 42.27 -24.99
C ALA A 164 -10.78 41.12 -25.06
N ARG A 165 -9.46 41.41 -25.04
CA ARG A 165 -8.39 40.40 -24.93
C ARG A 165 -8.51 39.58 -23.67
N ASP A 166 -8.80 40.19 -22.51
CA ASP A 166 -8.99 39.45 -21.24
C ASP A 166 -10.18 38.49 -21.32
N ILE A 167 -11.28 38.87 -21.98
CA ILE A 167 -12.44 37.99 -22.22
C ILE A 167 -12.05 36.84 -23.14
N LEU A 168 -11.37 37.14 -24.28
CA LEU A 168 -10.89 36.09 -25.20
C LEU A 168 -9.94 35.12 -24.58
N ALA A 169 -8.95 35.60 -23.81
CA ALA A 169 -7.99 34.80 -23.11
C ALA A 169 -8.71 33.77 -22.18
N GLU A 170 -9.69 34.25 -21.42
CA GLU A 170 -10.46 33.33 -20.52
C GLU A 170 -11.34 32.37 -21.33
N THR A 171 -12.03 32.84 -22.36
CA THR A 171 -12.95 32.01 -23.14
C THR A 171 -12.22 30.89 -23.90
N ILE A 172 -11.11 31.20 -24.55
CA ILE A 172 -10.29 30.25 -25.30
C ILE A 172 -9.64 29.24 -24.35
N MET A 173 -9.07 29.70 -23.22
CA MET A 173 -8.37 28.82 -22.30
C MET A 173 -9.29 27.98 -21.42
N ASP A 174 -10.59 28.28 -21.36
CA ASP A 174 -11.59 27.46 -20.66
C ASP A 174 -12.24 26.40 -21.56
N GLU A 175 -11.95 26.41 -22.88
CA GLU A 175 -12.48 25.41 -23.80
C GLU A 175 -12.00 23.98 -23.40
N ALA A 176 -12.93 23.08 -23.15
CA ALA A 176 -12.63 21.74 -22.64
C ALA A 176 -11.78 20.90 -23.60
N GLU A 177 -12.06 21.00 -24.92
CA GLU A 177 -11.31 20.28 -25.95
C GLU A 177 -9.87 20.79 -26.04
N LEU A 178 -9.65 22.11 -26.07
CA LEU A 178 -8.33 22.72 -26.07
C LEU A 178 -7.51 22.26 -24.85
N ARG A 179 -8.12 22.31 -23.66
CA ARG A 179 -7.47 21.86 -22.43
C ARG A 179 -7.07 20.39 -22.48
N SER A 180 -7.95 19.54 -22.99
CA SER A 180 -7.67 18.11 -23.14
C SER A 180 -6.49 17.86 -24.09
N LEU A 181 -6.47 18.50 -25.25
CA LEU A 181 -5.39 18.39 -26.24
C LEU A 181 -4.05 18.93 -25.70
N MET A 182 -4.09 20.07 -25.00
CA MET A 182 -2.88 20.65 -24.40
C MET A 182 -2.35 19.80 -23.24
N ARG A 183 -3.21 19.18 -22.45
CA ARG A 183 -2.82 18.22 -21.40
C ARG A 183 -2.08 17.02 -22.00
N GLU A 184 -2.60 16.44 -23.08
CA GLU A 184 -1.91 15.35 -23.79
C GLU A 184 -0.57 15.80 -24.35
N LYS A 185 -0.50 17.01 -24.92
CA LYS A 185 0.73 17.56 -25.47
C LYS A 185 1.78 17.76 -24.38
N PHE A 186 1.39 18.31 -23.22
CA PHE A 186 2.26 18.45 -22.04
C PHE A 186 2.77 17.09 -21.58
N TRP A 187 1.89 16.11 -21.41
CA TRP A 187 2.28 14.75 -21.01
C TRP A 187 3.30 14.12 -21.96
N LYS A 188 3.17 14.35 -23.26
CA LYS A 188 4.05 13.75 -24.28
C LYS A 188 5.41 14.46 -24.36
N SER A 189 5.47 15.78 -24.17
CA SER A 189 6.66 16.60 -24.47
C SER A 189 7.31 17.26 -23.25
N ALA A 190 6.63 17.34 -22.12
CA ALA A 190 7.16 18.01 -20.94
C ALA A 190 8.36 17.27 -20.34
N VAL A 191 9.31 18.07 -19.84
CA VAL A 191 10.51 17.61 -19.13
C VAL A 191 10.45 18.17 -17.72
N LEU A 192 10.75 17.34 -16.73
CA LEU A 192 10.95 17.79 -15.36
C LEU A 192 12.43 18.14 -15.17
N GLU A 193 12.69 19.35 -14.72
CA GLU A 193 14.03 19.83 -14.39
C GLU A 193 14.12 20.23 -12.94
N THR A 194 15.28 19.99 -12.34
CA THR A 194 15.56 20.36 -10.95
C THR A 194 16.88 21.11 -10.84
N THR A 195 16.92 22.04 -9.89
CA THR A 195 18.15 22.79 -9.52
C THR A 195 18.32 22.69 -8.02
N LEU A 196 19.53 22.35 -7.58
CA LEU A 196 19.89 22.23 -6.17
C LEU A 196 20.14 23.61 -5.55
N ASP A 197 19.59 23.86 -4.38
CA ASP A 197 20.04 24.93 -3.50
C ASP A 197 21.22 24.39 -2.66
N ALA A 198 22.43 24.80 -3.00
CA ALA A 198 23.65 24.34 -2.35
C ALA A 198 23.78 24.79 -0.88
N ASP A 199 23.03 25.83 -0.48
CA ASP A 199 23.08 26.39 0.88
C ASP A 199 22.05 25.70 1.81
N ALA A 200 21.19 24.82 1.30
CA ALA A 200 20.23 24.09 2.09
C ALA A 200 20.89 23.04 3.02
N GLU A 201 20.37 22.88 4.23
CA GLU A 201 20.93 21.99 5.27
C GLU A 201 21.15 20.53 4.80
N ASP A 202 20.23 20.02 4.00
CA ASP A 202 20.27 18.63 3.47
C ASP A 202 20.74 18.55 2.01
N ALA A 203 21.39 19.58 1.46
CA ALA A 203 21.77 19.64 0.03
C ALA A 203 22.55 18.41 -0.44
N GLN A 204 23.45 17.87 0.37
CA GLN A 204 24.25 16.68 0.03
C GLN A 204 23.37 15.44 -0.27
N VAL A 205 22.22 15.29 0.37
CA VAL A 205 21.32 14.16 0.16
C VAL A 205 20.70 14.20 -1.25
N PHE A 206 20.51 15.41 -1.78
CA PHE A 206 19.87 15.65 -3.07
C PHE A 206 20.84 16.01 -4.19
N GLN A 207 22.17 15.92 -3.96
CA GLN A 207 23.21 16.26 -4.93
C GLN A 207 23.04 15.58 -6.29
N MET A 208 22.50 14.35 -6.33
CA MET A 208 22.25 13.62 -7.57
C MET A 208 21.13 14.20 -8.43
N TYR A 209 20.36 15.13 -7.89
CA TYR A 209 19.27 15.84 -8.57
C TYR A 209 19.66 17.28 -8.97
N ASP A 210 20.94 17.68 -8.83
CA ASP A 210 21.40 18.96 -9.34
C ASP A 210 21.55 18.91 -10.85
N GLY A 211 20.89 19.85 -11.55
CA GLY A 211 20.84 19.86 -13.02
C GLY A 211 20.17 18.62 -13.61
N TYR A 212 19.34 17.92 -12.85
CA TYR A 212 18.63 16.74 -13.34
C TYR A 212 17.52 17.15 -14.31
N SER A 213 17.40 16.42 -15.43
CA SER A 213 16.43 16.66 -16.48
C SER A 213 15.95 15.33 -17.06
N GLU A 214 14.63 15.04 -17.01
CA GLU A 214 14.04 13.80 -17.55
C GLU A 214 12.62 14.05 -18.07
N PRO A 215 12.22 13.41 -19.22
CA PRO A 215 10.86 13.49 -19.73
C PRO A 215 9.86 12.93 -18.71
N VAL A 216 8.77 13.65 -18.44
CA VAL A 216 7.79 13.29 -17.39
C VAL A 216 7.19 11.89 -17.58
N ARG A 217 7.01 11.44 -18.83
CA ARG A 217 6.44 10.13 -19.16
C ARG A 217 7.31 8.93 -18.77
N THR A 218 8.62 9.15 -18.56
CA THR A 218 9.60 8.10 -18.24
C THR A 218 10.08 8.15 -16.80
N LEU A 219 9.65 9.17 -16.03
CA LEU A 219 10.05 9.37 -14.64
C LEU A 219 9.62 8.18 -13.76
N PRO A 220 10.56 7.49 -13.10
CA PRO A 220 10.23 6.44 -12.13
C PRO A 220 9.60 7.02 -10.87
N SER A 221 8.68 6.28 -10.25
CA SER A 221 7.93 6.70 -9.05
C SER A 221 8.84 7.13 -7.90
N HIS A 222 9.91 6.38 -7.62
CA HIS A 222 10.83 6.72 -6.54
C HIS A 222 11.59 8.04 -6.77
N ARG A 223 11.85 8.44 -8.03
CA ARG A 223 12.46 9.74 -8.35
C ARG A 223 11.48 10.88 -8.18
N ILE A 224 10.22 10.68 -8.56
CA ILE A 224 9.15 11.66 -8.31
C ILE A 224 9.03 11.94 -6.81
N LEU A 225 8.97 10.91 -5.98
CA LEU A 225 8.89 11.06 -4.53
C LEU A 225 10.15 11.69 -3.92
N ALA A 226 11.33 11.34 -4.44
CA ALA A 226 12.59 11.96 -4.01
C ALA A 226 12.65 13.45 -4.34
N VAL A 227 12.26 13.83 -5.56
CA VAL A 227 12.21 15.23 -6.02
C VAL A 227 11.19 16.02 -5.19
N ASN A 228 10.00 15.46 -4.98
CA ASN A 228 8.97 16.10 -4.15
C ASN A 228 9.43 16.30 -2.69
N ARG A 229 10.17 15.34 -2.12
CA ARG A 229 10.79 15.49 -0.80
C ARG A 229 11.86 16.59 -0.78
N GLY A 230 12.70 16.66 -1.81
CA GLY A 230 13.74 17.70 -1.94
C GLY A 230 13.14 19.10 -2.08
N GLU A 231 12.08 19.24 -2.88
CA GLU A 231 11.31 20.48 -3.02
C GLU A 231 10.64 20.90 -1.70
N LYS A 232 9.98 19.97 -1.01
CA LYS A 232 9.34 20.20 0.30
C LYS A 232 10.35 20.63 1.37
N LYS A 233 11.58 20.14 1.31
CA LYS A 233 12.68 20.52 2.21
C LYS A 233 13.39 21.80 1.81
N GLY A 234 13.03 22.42 0.67
CA GLY A 234 13.69 23.61 0.15
C GLY A 234 15.07 23.34 -0.44
N CYS A 235 15.45 22.07 -0.65
CA CYS A 235 16.72 21.70 -1.25
C CYS A 235 16.71 21.72 -2.78
N LEU A 236 15.53 21.55 -3.40
CA LEU A 236 15.37 21.51 -4.85
C LEU A 236 14.33 22.53 -5.31
N SER A 237 14.66 23.23 -6.40
CA SER A 237 13.70 23.97 -7.22
C SER A 237 13.29 23.09 -8.39
N VAL A 238 11.98 22.88 -8.59
CA VAL A 238 11.44 21.95 -9.58
C VAL A 238 10.64 22.71 -10.63
N ARG A 239 10.91 22.46 -11.90
CA ARG A 239 10.23 23.12 -13.04
C ARG A 239 9.75 22.08 -14.04
N ILE A 240 8.62 22.38 -14.66
CA ILE A 240 8.13 21.67 -15.85
C ILE A 240 8.49 22.53 -17.07
N VAL A 241 9.29 21.99 -17.94
CA VAL A 241 9.77 22.69 -19.14
C VAL A 241 9.02 22.15 -20.36
N VAL A 242 8.46 23.06 -21.14
CA VAL A 242 7.78 22.79 -22.42
C VAL A 242 8.16 23.88 -23.44
N ASP A 243 7.98 23.62 -24.71
CA ASP A 243 8.16 24.60 -25.76
C ASP A 243 6.93 25.52 -25.79
N HIS A 244 7.04 26.69 -25.13
CA HIS A 244 5.96 27.65 -24.99
C HIS A 244 5.61 28.31 -26.35
N GLU A 245 6.59 28.66 -27.18
CA GLU A 245 6.37 29.31 -28.45
C GLU A 245 5.63 28.38 -29.41
N ALA A 246 6.08 27.13 -29.54
CA ALA A 246 5.40 26.13 -30.34
C ALA A 246 3.98 25.81 -29.85
N ASN A 247 3.71 25.96 -28.58
CA ASN A 247 2.38 25.74 -28.01
C ASN A 247 1.44 26.93 -28.32
N ILE A 248 1.90 28.16 -28.16
CA ILE A 248 1.14 29.37 -28.49
C ILE A 248 0.79 29.37 -29.98
N GLU A 249 1.78 29.10 -30.85
CA GLU A 249 1.59 29.03 -32.28
C GLU A 249 0.62 27.92 -32.69
N TRP A 250 0.65 26.77 -31.99
CA TRP A 250 -0.29 25.69 -32.24
C TRP A 250 -1.73 26.09 -31.87
N ILE A 251 -1.93 26.78 -30.74
CA ILE A 251 -3.25 27.29 -30.31
C ILE A 251 -3.72 28.34 -31.32
N TYR A 252 -2.83 29.29 -31.71
CA TYR A 252 -3.16 30.35 -32.66
C TYR A 252 -3.65 29.75 -33.98
N LYS A 253 -2.93 28.78 -34.58
CA LYS A 253 -3.33 28.10 -35.81
C LYS A 253 -4.66 27.37 -35.72
N ARG A 254 -5.03 26.91 -34.56
CA ARG A 254 -6.32 26.26 -34.33
C ARG A 254 -7.48 27.24 -34.26
N ILE A 255 -7.25 28.41 -33.67
CA ILE A 255 -8.28 29.45 -33.46
C ILE A 255 -8.35 30.40 -34.67
N TYR A 256 -7.24 30.69 -35.31
CA TYR A 256 -7.17 31.58 -36.44
C TYR A 256 -7.78 30.95 -37.70
N ALA A 257 -9.01 31.37 -38.03
CA ALA A 257 -9.79 30.75 -39.11
C ALA A 257 -9.65 31.50 -40.45
N ARG A 258 -9.44 32.81 -40.41
CA ARG A 258 -9.38 33.69 -41.62
C ARG A 258 -8.67 35.02 -41.34
N PRO A 259 -8.15 35.70 -42.38
CA PRO A 259 -7.57 37.03 -42.22
C PRO A 259 -8.58 38.00 -41.60
N SER A 260 -8.13 38.79 -40.62
CA SER A 260 -8.92 39.77 -39.89
C SER A 260 -8.02 40.87 -39.38
N ILE A 261 -8.57 42.12 -39.22
CA ILE A 261 -7.86 43.23 -38.58
C ILE A 261 -7.43 42.88 -37.15
N PHE A 262 -8.08 41.92 -36.50
CA PHE A 262 -7.84 41.49 -35.12
C PHE A 262 -6.80 40.38 -34.99
N ALA A 263 -6.03 40.02 -36.02
CA ALA A 263 -5.07 38.92 -35.99
C ALA A 263 -4.04 39.06 -34.84
N ASP A 264 -3.45 40.26 -34.69
CA ASP A 264 -2.44 40.55 -33.66
C ASP A 264 -3.09 40.59 -32.26
N GLU A 265 -4.29 41.14 -32.14
CA GLU A 265 -5.07 41.17 -30.89
C GLU A 265 -5.44 39.75 -30.41
N LEU A 266 -5.83 38.88 -31.36
CA LEU A 266 -6.12 37.48 -31.08
C LEU A 266 -4.86 36.74 -30.62
N HIS A 267 -3.72 36.97 -31.29
CA HIS A 267 -2.44 36.38 -30.90
C HIS A 267 -2.04 36.84 -29.49
N ALA A 268 -2.14 38.14 -29.19
CA ALA A 268 -1.84 38.66 -27.85
C ALA A 268 -2.76 38.08 -26.76
N ALA A 269 -4.07 37.92 -27.05
CA ALA A 269 -5.01 37.29 -26.13
C ALA A 269 -4.66 35.82 -25.87
N ILE A 270 -4.25 35.07 -26.89
CA ILE A 270 -3.82 33.66 -26.76
C ILE A 270 -2.53 33.57 -25.95
N GLU A 271 -1.56 34.45 -26.22
CA GLU A 271 -0.29 34.46 -25.48
C GLU A 271 -0.49 34.75 -24.00
N ASP A 272 -1.26 35.79 -23.64
CA ASP A 272 -1.60 36.09 -22.23
C ASP A 272 -2.37 34.95 -21.57
N GLY A 273 -3.41 34.46 -22.24
CA GLY A 273 -4.22 33.36 -21.73
C GLY A 273 -3.40 32.09 -21.50
N TYR A 274 -2.53 31.72 -22.43
CA TYR A 274 -1.64 30.59 -22.32
C TYR A 274 -0.69 30.73 -21.12
N LYS A 275 0.05 31.85 -21.04
CA LYS A 275 1.05 32.05 -19.96
C LYS A 275 0.42 32.23 -18.58
N ARG A 276 -0.68 32.97 -18.50
CA ARG A 276 -1.30 33.34 -17.22
C ARG A 276 -2.32 32.32 -16.71
N LEU A 277 -3.10 31.68 -17.58
CA LEU A 277 -4.22 30.85 -17.20
C LEU A 277 -3.97 29.36 -17.44
N LEU A 278 -3.47 28.99 -18.62
CA LEU A 278 -3.38 27.60 -19.04
C LEU A 278 -2.14 26.90 -18.47
N VAL A 279 -0.94 27.44 -18.69
CA VAL A 279 0.32 26.83 -18.26
C VAL A 279 0.34 26.54 -16.76
N PRO A 280 0.06 27.52 -15.86
CA PRO A 280 0.13 27.25 -14.43
C PRO A 280 -0.92 26.22 -13.96
N ALA A 281 -2.03 26.09 -14.69
CA ALA A 281 -3.04 25.07 -14.40
C ALA A 281 -2.56 23.68 -14.84
N LEU A 282 -2.06 23.56 -16.08
CA LEU A 282 -1.57 22.29 -16.62
C LEU A 282 -0.32 21.77 -15.89
N GLU A 283 0.59 22.65 -15.47
CA GLU A 283 1.74 22.27 -14.65
C GLU A 283 1.31 21.69 -13.32
N ARG A 284 0.36 22.33 -12.61
CA ARG A 284 -0.19 21.80 -11.36
C ARG A 284 -0.90 20.46 -11.58
N GLU A 285 -1.72 20.35 -12.62
CA GLU A 285 -2.42 19.11 -12.98
C GLU A 285 -1.41 17.98 -13.25
N LEU A 286 -0.37 18.26 -14.04
CA LEU A 286 0.70 17.31 -14.38
C LEU A 286 1.48 16.86 -13.13
N ARG A 287 1.90 17.84 -12.29
CA ARG A 287 2.61 17.54 -11.03
C ARG A 287 1.75 16.71 -10.08
N THR A 288 0.45 17.05 -9.97
CA THR A 288 -0.50 16.27 -9.16
C THR A 288 -0.63 14.83 -9.68
N GLN A 289 -0.84 14.66 -11.00
CA GLN A 289 -0.96 13.34 -11.61
C GLN A 289 0.30 12.47 -11.44
N LEU A 290 1.49 13.06 -11.61
CA LEU A 290 2.76 12.39 -11.38
C LEU A 290 2.88 11.94 -9.92
N THR A 291 2.55 12.82 -8.98
CA THR A 291 2.61 12.53 -7.55
C THR A 291 1.64 11.44 -7.15
N GLU A 292 0.36 11.55 -7.53
CA GLU A 292 -0.67 10.54 -7.24
C GLU A 292 -0.29 9.16 -7.80
N SER A 293 0.18 9.10 -9.06
CA SER A 293 0.64 7.84 -9.65
C SER A 293 1.87 7.25 -8.94
N ALA A 294 2.78 8.11 -8.46
CA ALA A 294 3.96 7.65 -7.73
C ALA A 294 3.59 7.16 -6.32
N GLU A 295 2.70 7.87 -5.64
CA GLU A 295 2.18 7.51 -4.32
C GLU A 295 1.42 6.18 -4.37
N GLU A 296 0.51 5.99 -5.33
CA GLU A 296 -0.25 4.76 -5.52
C GLU A 296 0.66 3.54 -5.65
N LYS A 297 1.68 3.61 -6.52
CA LYS A 297 2.64 2.53 -6.69
C LYS A 297 3.46 2.27 -5.43
N ALA A 298 3.93 3.32 -4.77
CA ALA A 298 4.70 3.18 -3.53
C ALA A 298 3.85 2.57 -2.40
N ILE A 299 2.60 3.01 -2.24
CA ILE A 299 1.67 2.48 -1.24
C ILE A 299 1.35 1.01 -1.50
N ALA A 300 1.18 0.61 -2.77
CA ALA A 300 0.99 -0.81 -3.12
C ALA A 300 2.20 -1.67 -2.71
N VAL A 301 3.42 -1.19 -2.96
CA VAL A 301 4.65 -1.86 -2.49
C VAL A 301 4.69 -1.94 -0.96
N PHE A 302 4.32 -0.88 -0.25
CA PHE A 302 4.30 -0.85 1.22
C PHE A 302 3.29 -1.85 1.78
N GLY A 303 2.09 -1.93 1.19
CA GLY A 303 1.09 -2.95 1.54
C GLY A 303 1.63 -4.36 1.35
N HIS A 304 2.26 -4.62 0.21
CA HIS A 304 2.88 -5.92 -0.06
C HIS A 304 3.99 -6.26 0.94
N ASN A 305 4.90 -5.33 1.23
CA ASN A 305 5.96 -5.52 2.22
C ASN A 305 5.38 -5.81 3.62
N LEU A 306 4.33 -5.09 4.04
CA LEU A 306 3.65 -5.35 5.30
C LEU A 306 3.03 -6.75 5.32
N ARG A 307 2.34 -7.15 4.24
CA ARG A 307 1.75 -8.49 4.13
C ARG A 307 2.78 -9.59 4.33
N GLN A 308 3.96 -9.46 3.72
CA GLN A 308 5.04 -10.43 3.87
C GLN A 308 5.59 -10.49 5.30
N LEU A 309 5.71 -9.33 5.97
CA LEU A 309 6.11 -9.30 7.39
C LEU A 309 5.08 -9.99 8.30
N LEU A 310 3.79 -9.76 8.07
CA LEU A 310 2.71 -10.35 8.85
C LEU A 310 2.60 -11.88 8.64
N LEU A 311 2.84 -12.33 7.43
CA LEU A 311 2.72 -13.73 7.04
C LEU A 311 4.02 -14.54 7.24
N GLN A 312 5.06 -13.97 7.86
CA GLN A 312 6.24 -14.74 8.22
C GLN A 312 5.88 -15.95 9.09
N PRO A 313 6.48 -17.13 8.83
CA PRO A 313 6.25 -18.32 9.65
C PRO A 313 6.60 -18.08 11.11
N PRO A 314 5.73 -18.47 12.06
CA PRO A 314 6.01 -18.38 13.47
C PRO A 314 7.07 -19.41 13.88
N LEU A 315 7.99 -19.04 14.77
CA LEU A 315 8.89 -19.96 15.45
C LEU A 315 8.30 -20.33 16.82
N ALA A 316 7.19 -21.03 16.78
CA ALA A 316 6.47 -21.45 18.00
C ALA A 316 7.24 -22.51 18.81
N GLY A 317 6.94 -22.60 20.11
CA GLY A 317 7.51 -23.64 20.99
C GLY A 317 8.89 -23.32 21.56
N HIS A 318 9.53 -22.22 21.16
CA HIS A 318 10.82 -21.78 21.68
C HIS A 318 10.68 -20.92 22.93
N THR A 319 11.58 -21.12 23.92
CA THR A 319 11.87 -20.10 24.93
C THR A 319 12.82 -19.08 24.31
N VAL A 320 12.40 -17.83 24.25
CA VAL A 320 13.09 -16.76 23.51
C VAL A 320 13.68 -15.72 24.43
N LEU A 321 14.97 -15.39 24.21
CA LEU A 321 15.63 -14.22 24.79
C LEU A 321 15.50 -13.06 23.81
N GLY A 322 14.69 -12.06 24.11
CA GLY A 322 14.57 -10.82 23.35
C GLY A 322 15.60 -9.78 23.83
N LEU A 323 16.31 -9.20 22.90
CA LEU A 323 17.29 -8.14 23.13
C LEU A 323 16.89 -6.89 22.35
N ASP A 324 16.74 -5.77 23.06
CA ASP A 324 16.52 -4.43 22.49
C ASP A 324 17.80 -3.61 22.68
N PRO A 325 18.64 -3.50 21.61
CA PRO A 325 19.97 -2.92 21.70
C PRO A 325 19.98 -1.40 21.94
N GLY A 326 20.97 -0.90 22.69
CA GLY A 326 21.15 0.53 22.87
C GLY A 326 22.53 0.89 23.43
N TYR A 327 23.16 1.94 22.85
CA TYR A 327 24.50 2.38 23.26
C TYR A 327 24.54 3.02 24.65
N ARG A 328 23.65 3.97 24.91
CA ARG A 328 23.71 4.78 26.16
C ARG A 328 23.04 4.08 27.34
N THR A 329 21.88 3.56 27.12
CA THR A 329 21.03 2.98 28.18
C THR A 329 21.27 1.48 28.41
N GLY A 330 22.17 0.87 27.63
CA GLY A 330 22.38 -0.56 27.62
C GLY A 330 21.34 -1.32 26.79
N CYS A 331 21.58 -2.61 26.61
CA CYS A 331 20.69 -3.54 25.94
C CYS A 331 19.65 -4.05 26.94
N LYS A 332 18.36 -3.79 26.69
CA LYS A 332 17.27 -4.33 27.48
C LYS A 332 17.05 -5.78 27.06
N MET A 333 16.75 -6.64 28.01
CA MET A 333 16.51 -8.04 27.75
C MET A 333 15.23 -8.52 28.43
N ALA A 334 14.58 -9.47 27.80
CA ALA A 334 13.46 -10.21 28.37
C ALA A 334 13.53 -11.69 27.91
N VAL A 335 13.32 -12.62 28.81
CA VAL A 335 13.12 -14.04 28.47
C VAL A 335 11.64 -14.32 28.51
N VAL A 336 11.11 -14.86 27.42
CA VAL A 336 9.71 -15.30 27.33
C VAL A 336 9.65 -16.80 27.11
N ASP A 337 8.67 -17.45 27.76
CA ASP A 337 8.40 -18.88 27.56
C ASP A 337 7.76 -19.16 26.20
N ALA A 338 7.53 -20.43 25.89
CA ALA A 338 6.93 -20.84 24.61
C ALA A 338 5.49 -20.31 24.39
N THR A 339 4.84 -19.78 25.43
CA THR A 339 3.50 -19.17 25.36
C THR A 339 3.53 -17.64 25.38
N GLY A 340 4.73 -17.04 25.40
CA GLY A 340 4.92 -15.60 25.41
C GLY A 340 4.85 -14.93 26.79
N ASN A 341 4.79 -15.69 27.90
CA ASN A 341 4.85 -15.13 29.23
C ASN A 341 6.27 -14.71 29.60
N VAL A 342 6.41 -13.57 30.28
CA VAL A 342 7.72 -13.08 30.71
C VAL A 342 8.21 -13.86 31.93
N LEU A 343 9.34 -14.56 31.77
CA LEU A 343 9.99 -15.29 32.84
C LEU A 343 10.95 -14.43 33.65
N THR A 344 11.69 -13.57 32.99
CA THR A 344 12.62 -12.62 33.60
C THR A 344 12.95 -11.48 32.67
N SER A 345 13.43 -10.38 33.20
CA SER A 345 13.86 -9.22 32.43
C SER A 345 15.01 -8.48 33.11
N GLY A 346 15.69 -7.62 32.38
CA GLY A 346 16.77 -6.80 32.89
C GLY A 346 17.45 -5.93 31.85
N VAL A 347 18.59 -5.37 32.24
CA VAL A 347 19.44 -4.56 31.37
C VAL A 347 20.88 -5.05 31.45
N ILE A 348 21.53 -5.20 30.31
CA ILE A 348 22.94 -5.59 30.20
C ILE A 348 23.72 -4.55 29.39
N GLN A 349 25.05 -4.48 29.63
CA GLN A 349 25.93 -3.56 28.91
C GLN A 349 26.84 -4.35 27.98
N VAL A 350 26.57 -4.28 26.67
CA VAL A 350 27.32 -5.04 25.64
C VAL A 350 28.32 -4.18 24.87
N THR A 351 28.17 -2.86 24.93
CA THR A 351 28.94 -1.90 24.12
C THR A 351 29.95 -1.03 24.93
N LYS A 352 29.98 -1.21 26.26
CA LYS A 352 30.83 -0.45 27.15
C LYS A 352 32.19 -1.20 27.43
N SER A 353 32.64 -1.17 28.68
CA SER A 353 33.93 -1.77 29.08
C SER A 353 33.95 -3.29 28.99
N ASP A 354 35.14 -3.88 28.88
CA ASP A 354 35.33 -5.35 28.87
C ASP A 354 34.83 -6.02 30.15
N GLY A 355 34.89 -5.31 31.30
CA GLY A 355 34.33 -5.78 32.56
C GLY A 355 32.83 -5.94 32.54
N GLU A 356 32.14 -4.90 32.03
CA GLU A 356 30.68 -4.92 31.90
C GLU A 356 30.23 -5.96 30.85
N ARG A 357 30.99 -6.09 29.78
CA ARG A 357 30.76 -7.11 28.75
C ARG A 357 30.89 -8.53 29.28
N ARG A 358 31.90 -8.80 30.12
CA ARG A 358 32.06 -10.09 30.84
C ARG A 358 30.89 -10.37 31.79
N SER A 359 30.45 -9.35 32.55
CA SER A 359 29.29 -9.44 33.45
C SER A 359 28.00 -9.74 32.65
N ALA A 360 27.80 -9.07 31.52
CA ALA A 360 26.68 -9.33 30.62
C ALA A 360 26.68 -10.79 30.11
N ALA A 361 27.86 -11.29 29.70
CA ALA A 361 28.01 -12.67 29.23
C ALA A 361 27.63 -13.70 30.33
N GLN A 362 28.11 -13.51 31.55
CA GLN A 362 27.77 -14.37 32.70
C GLN A 362 26.27 -14.35 32.99
N THR A 363 25.65 -13.16 32.93
CA THR A 363 24.21 -13.00 33.13
C THR A 363 23.41 -13.77 32.08
N LEU A 364 23.73 -13.58 30.79
CA LEU A 364 23.02 -14.28 29.71
C LEU A 364 23.23 -15.78 29.77
N LEU A 365 24.44 -16.28 30.05
CA LEU A 365 24.72 -17.71 30.21
C LEU A 365 23.89 -18.34 31.34
N LYS A 366 23.78 -17.66 32.47
CA LYS A 366 22.94 -18.11 33.60
C LYS A 366 21.46 -18.21 33.17
N LEU A 367 20.96 -17.18 32.45
CA LEU A 367 19.56 -17.17 32.03
C LEU A 367 19.27 -18.21 30.95
N ILE A 368 20.15 -18.37 29.97
CA ILE A 368 20.04 -19.37 28.90
C ILE A 368 19.90 -20.76 29.52
N LYS A 369 20.78 -21.09 30.48
CA LYS A 369 20.76 -22.39 31.17
C LYS A 369 19.57 -22.56 32.10
N ALA A 370 19.21 -21.54 32.89
CA ALA A 370 18.13 -21.60 33.86
C ALA A 370 16.73 -21.76 33.24
N HIS A 371 16.52 -21.14 32.09
CA HIS A 371 15.22 -21.12 31.42
C HIS A 371 15.17 -21.98 30.15
N GLY A 372 16.25 -22.65 29.76
CA GLY A 372 16.28 -23.44 28.54
C GLY A 372 16.07 -22.63 27.28
N VAL A 373 16.69 -21.43 27.20
CA VAL A 373 16.59 -20.56 26.00
C VAL A 373 17.24 -21.25 24.80
N THR A 374 16.47 -21.41 23.73
CA THR A 374 16.91 -22.01 22.47
C THR A 374 17.06 -20.99 21.34
N LEU A 375 16.47 -19.80 21.52
CA LEU A 375 16.47 -18.76 20.49
C LEU A 375 16.70 -17.38 21.10
N THR A 376 17.58 -16.59 20.46
CA THR A 376 17.80 -15.18 20.82
C THR A 376 17.32 -14.28 19.68
N SER A 377 16.37 -13.38 19.97
CA SER A 377 15.84 -12.38 19.07
C SER A 377 16.51 -11.03 19.33
N ILE A 378 17.23 -10.49 18.37
CA ILE A 378 17.98 -9.22 18.48
C ILE A 378 17.30 -8.16 17.62
N GLY A 379 16.86 -7.06 18.22
CA GLY A 379 16.32 -5.93 17.48
C GLY A 379 17.32 -5.35 16.47
N ASN A 380 16.83 -4.89 15.33
CA ASN A 380 17.67 -4.38 14.23
C ASN A 380 17.97 -2.87 14.30
N GLY A 381 17.79 -2.24 15.45
CA GLY A 381 18.01 -0.82 15.66
C GLY A 381 19.46 -0.48 16.00
N THR A 382 19.61 0.62 16.76
CA THR A 382 20.93 1.15 17.16
C THR A 382 21.69 0.12 18.02
N ALA A 383 22.98 -0.11 17.75
CA ALA A 383 23.83 -1.12 18.41
C ALA A 383 23.44 -2.59 18.17
N SER A 384 22.62 -2.86 17.16
CA SER A 384 22.23 -4.23 16.77
C SER A 384 23.45 -5.07 16.37
N TYR A 385 24.34 -4.51 15.55
CA TYR A 385 25.54 -5.20 15.08
C TYR A 385 26.49 -5.60 16.22
N GLU A 386 26.77 -4.69 17.16
CA GLU A 386 27.61 -4.95 18.32
C GLU A 386 26.97 -5.98 19.25
N THR A 387 25.64 -5.98 19.39
CA THR A 387 24.90 -6.97 20.16
C THR A 387 24.92 -8.32 19.46
N GLU A 388 24.78 -8.37 18.14
CA GLU A 388 24.92 -9.59 17.34
C GLU A 388 26.32 -10.21 17.52
N GLN A 389 27.37 -9.40 17.38
CA GLN A 389 28.76 -9.85 17.61
C GLN A 389 28.95 -10.45 19.01
N PHE A 390 28.36 -9.81 20.01
CA PHE A 390 28.43 -10.26 21.39
C PHE A 390 27.72 -11.61 21.59
N VAL A 391 26.50 -11.76 21.07
CA VAL A 391 25.71 -13.01 21.17
C VAL A 391 26.37 -14.15 20.42
N ALA A 392 26.86 -13.92 19.21
CA ALA A 392 27.54 -14.96 18.43
C ALA A 392 28.84 -15.41 19.09
N ALA A 393 29.63 -14.48 19.68
CA ALA A 393 30.80 -14.86 20.47
C ALA A 393 30.40 -15.65 21.71
N LEU A 394 29.34 -15.26 22.41
CA LEU A 394 28.82 -16.00 23.57
C LEU A 394 28.44 -17.44 23.23
N ILE A 395 27.72 -17.65 22.12
CA ILE A 395 27.32 -18.98 21.64
C ILE A 395 28.54 -19.82 21.30
N ARG A 396 29.47 -19.30 20.52
CA ARG A 396 30.69 -19.99 20.08
C ARG A 396 31.62 -20.33 21.24
N ASP A 397 31.93 -19.36 22.09
CA ASP A 397 32.94 -19.49 23.14
C ASP A 397 32.46 -20.39 24.29
N ASN A 398 31.16 -20.70 24.37
CA ASN A 398 30.56 -21.58 25.37
C ASN A 398 29.94 -22.87 24.80
N ASP A 399 30.20 -23.18 23.51
CA ASP A 399 29.70 -24.38 22.79
C ASP A 399 28.19 -24.61 22.95
N LEU A 400 27.39 -23.55 22.82
CA LEU A 400 25.93 -23.59 22.97
C LEU A 400 25.26 -24.04 21.64
N LYS A 401 25.33 -25.33 21.35
CA LYS A 401 24.92 -25.94 20.06
C LYS A 401 23.43 -25.80 19.78
N ASP A 402 22.61 -25.78 20.82
CA ASP A 402 21.13 -25.72 20.69
C ASP A 402 20.59 -24.29 20.73
N VAL A 403 21.46 -23.29 20.87
CA VAL A 403 21.09 -21.88 20.90
C VAL A 403 21.39 -21.23 19.56
N HIS A 404 20.35 -20.65 18.98
CA HIS A 404 20.46 -19.89 17.73
C HIS A 404 20.08 -18.43 17.98
N TYR A 405 20.45 -17.54 17.06
CA TYR A 405 19.97 -16.16 17.08
C TYR A 405 19.45 -15.72 15.71
N LEU A 406 18.64 -14.69 15.70
CA LEU A 406 18.21 -13.99 14.51
C LEU A 406 18.09 -12.49 14.78
N ILE A 407 18.20 -11.71 13.72
CA ILE A 407 17.91 -10.28 13.75
C ILE A 407 16.44 -10.06 13.44
N THR A 408 15.74 -9.39 14.35
CA THR A 408 14.31 -9.14 14.26
C THR A 408 14.03 -7.68 13.95
N ASN A 409 13.13 -7.44 13.02
CA ASN A 409 12.69 -6.08 12.73
C ASN A 409 11.96 -5.50 13.98
N GLU A 410 12.54 -4.47 14.60
CA GLU A 410 11.97 -3.82 15.79
C GLU A 410 11.04 -2.65 15.46
N ALA A 411 10.77 -2.36 14.18
CA ALA A 411 9.93 -1.24 13.79
C ALA A 411 8.59 -1.27 14.54
N GLY A 412 8.19 -0.11 15.07
CA GLY A 412 6.99 0.04 15.89
C GLY A 412 7.07 -0.52 17.31
N ALA A 413 8.12 -1.23 17.72
CA ALA A 413 8.24 -1.77 19.08
C ALA A 413 8.24 -0.66 20.15
N SER A 414 8.89 0.47 19.88
CA SER A 414 8.89 1.64 20.78
C SER A 414 7.49 2.26 20.89
N ILE A 415 6.71 2.30 19.81
CA ILE A 415 5.33 2.83 19.82
C ILE A 415 4.42 1.88 20.60
N TYR A 416 4.53 0.56 20.36
CA TYR A 416 3.81 -0.43 21.16
C TYR A 416 4.14 -0.30 22.64
N SER A 417 5.41 -0.25 23.01
CA SER A 417 5.85 -0.23 24.41
C SER A 417 5.29 0.98 25.20
N ALA A 418 5.10 2.12 24.54
CA ALA A 418 4.50 3.33 25.10
C ALA A 418 2.96 3.31 25.05
N SER A 419 2.33 2.39 24.37
CA SER A 419 0.89 2.34 24.16
C SER A 419 0.12 1.96 25.43
N GLN A 420 -1.17 2.33 25.47
CA GLN A 420 -2.08 1.91 26.54
C GLN A 420 -2.26 0.38 26.56
N LEU A 421 -2.27 -0.26 25.37
CA LEU A 421 -2.37 -1.71 25.24
C LEU A 421 -1.20 -2.42 25.92
N ALA A 422 0.04 -1.96 25.66
CA ALA A 422 1.21 -2.55 26.30
C ALA A 422 1.23 -2.34 27.82
N LYS A 423 0.67 -1.22 28.32
CA LYS A 423 0.51 -0.99 29.75
C LYS A 423 -0.49 -1.94 30.39
N GLU A 424 -1.55 -2.29 29.68
CA GLU A 424 -2.57 -3.24 30.13
C GLU A 424 -2.05 -4.70 30.07
N GLU A 425 -1.28 -5.05 29.04
CA GLU A 425 -0.69 -6.41 28.89
C GLU A 425 0.49 -6.67 29.84
N LEU A 426 1.28 -5.64 30.14
CA LEU A 426 2.53 -5.73 30.88
C LEU A 426 2.61 -4.63 31.95
N PRO A 427 1.67 -4.61 32.94
CA PRO A 427 1.56 -3.54 33.92
C PRO A 427 2.80 -3.41 34.82
N ASP A 428 3.46 -4.52 35.14
CA ASP A 428 4.59 -4.60 36.05
C ASP A 428 5.95 -4.23 35.41
N TYR A 429 5.98 -3.95 34.09
CA TYR A 429 7.20 -3.69 33.36
C TYR A 429 7.24 -2.24 32.84
N ASP A 430 8.42 -1.65 32.88
CA ASP A 430 8.62 -0.31 32.32
C ASP A 430 8.58 -0.33 30.76
N VAL A 431 8.46 0.88 30.17
CA VAL A 431 8.36 1.06 28.73
C VAL A 431 9.51 0.40 27.96
N THR A 432 10.74 0.41 28.51
CA THR A 432 11.92 -0.10 27.81
C THR A 432 11.94 -1.62 27.79
N ILE A 433 11.51 -2.27 28.86
CA ILE A 433 11.41 -3.74 28.96
C ILE A 433 10.28 -4.26 28.06
N ARG A 434 9.16 -3.56 27.95
CA ARG A 434 8.07 -3.95 27.03
C ARG A 434 8.52 -4.04 25.58
N GLY A 435 9.49 -3.21 25.16
CA GLY A 435 10.12 -3.30 23.87
C GLY A 435 10.84 -4.63 23.65
N ALA A 436 11.68 -5.05 24.60
CA ALA A 436 12.39 -6.33 24.54
C ALA A 436 11.44 -7.54 24.55
N VAL A 437 10.34 -7.47 25.31
CA VAL A 437 9.28 -8.51 25.31
C VAL A 437 8.61 -8.58 23.93
N SER A 438 8.28 -7.45 23.32
CA SER A 438 7.68 -7.42 21.98
C SER A 438 8.63 -8.02 20.94
N ILE A 439 9.93 -7.70 20.99
CA ILE A 439 10.95 -8.27 20.09
C ILE A 439 11.03 -9.79 20.24
N ALA A 440 10.93 -10.32 21.45
CA ALA A 440 10.90 -11.77 21.69
C ALA A 440 9.63 -12.44 21.15
N ARG A 441 8.45 -11.88 21.48
CA ARG A 441 7.14 -12.42 21.05
C ARG A 441 6.94 -12.36 19.54
N ARG A 442 7.53 -11.35 18.89
CA ARG A 442 7.44 -11.14 17.43
C ARG A 442 8.04 -12.30 16.63
N VAL A 443 9.02 -13.00 17.19
CA VAL A 443 9.59 -14.20 16.58
C VAL A 443 8.69 -15.41 16.77
N GLN A 444 8.03 -15.50 17.93
CA GLN A 444 7.12 -16.59 18.24
C GLN A 444 5.85 -16.56 17.37
N ASP A 445 5.24 -15.38 17.22
CA ASP A 445 4.15 -15.13 16.26
C ASP A 445 4.17 -13.68 15.76
N PRO A 446 4.74 -13.45 14.57
CA PRO A 446 4.83 -12.10 13.98
C PRO A 446 3.47 -11.42 13.82
N LEU A 447 2.46 -12.17 13.34
CA LEU A 447 1.11 -11.63 13.11
C LEU A 447 0.46 -11.16 14.41
N ALA A 448 0.45 -12.04 15.43
CA ALA A 448 -0.19 -11.76 16.71
C ALA A 448 0.43 -10.55 17.44
N GLU A 449 1.72 -10.30 17.22
CA GLU A 449 2.42 -9.17 17.84
C GLU A 449 2.33 -7.89 17.00
N LEU A 450 2.49 -7.98 15.69
CA LEU A 450 2.48 -6.80 14.80
C LEU A 450 1.09 -6.14 14.70
N VAL A 451 0.01 -6.89 14.83
CA VAL A 451 -1.36 -6.32 14.82
C VAL A 451 -1.64 -5.38 16.00
N LYS A 452 -0.82 -5.42 17.06
CA LYS A 452 -0.90 -4.52 18.20
C LYS A 452 -0.35 -3.13 17.93
N ILE A 453 0.35 -2.95 16.82
CA ILE A 453 1.05 -1.74 16.41
C ILE A 453 0.23 -1.06 15.32
N ASP A 454 0.20 0.29 15.34
CA ASP A 454 -0.35 1.04 14.21
C ASP A 454 0.46 0.68 12.94
N PRO A 455 -0.18 0.16 11.88
CA PRO A 455 0.53 -0.27 10.67
C PRO A 455 1.41 0.83 10.05
N GLN A 456 1.03 2.11 10.18
CA GLN A 456 1.83 3.24 9.72
C GLN A 456 3.16 3.41 10.50
N ALA A 457 3.26 2.83 11.69
CA ALA A 457 4.47 2.85 12.50
C ALA A 457 5.44 1.72 12.17
N ILE A 458 5.02 0.75 11.36
CA ILE A 458 5.86 -0.33 10.85
C ILE A 458 6.61 0.20 9.62
N GLY A 459 7.95 0.23 9.66
CA GLY A 459 8.76 0.69 8.54
C GLY A 459 8.76 -0.31 7.39
N VAL A 460 7.99 -0.03 6.34
CA VAL A 460 7.82 -0.90 5.17
C VAL A 460 8.31 -0.28 3.86
N GLY A 461 8.81 0.97 3.89
CA GLY A 461 9.36 1.60 2.69
C GLY A 461 10.04 2.95 2.93
N GLN A 462 10.91 3.33 1.99
CA GLN A 462 11.79 4.51 2.13
C GLN A 462 11.02 5.85 2.12
N TYR A 463 9.90 5.94 1.37
CA TYR A 463 9.11 7.17 1.20
C TYR A 463 7.76 7.11 1.93
N GLN A 464 7.63 6.25 2.93
CA GLN A 464 6.37 6.02 3.64
C GLN A 464 5.75 7.30 4.25
N HIS A 465 6.59 8.25 4.66
CA HIS A 465 6.14 9.53 5.24
C HIS A 465 5.92 10.65 4.20
N ASP A 466 6.20 10.39 2.93
CA ASP A 466 6.09 11.38 1.84
C ASP A 466 4.91 11.12 0.90
N VAL A 467 4.13 10.08 1.16
CA VAL A 467 2.91 9.74 0.43
C VAL A 467 1.66 10.17 1.17
N SER A 468 0.51 10.14 0.51
CA SER A 468 -0.80 10.38 1.11
C SER A 468 -1.02 9.50 2.33
N GLN A 469 -0.99 10.10 3.55
CA GLN A 469 -1.12 9.36 4.81
C GLN A 469 -2.51 8.72 4.97
N LYS A 470 -3.53 9.28 4.31
CA LYS A 470 -4.89 8.70 4.31
C LYS A 470 -4.91 7.40 3.51
N GLN A 471 -4.45 7.43 2.26
CA GLN A 471 -4.41 6.26 1.39
C GLN A 471 -3.47 5.17 1.94
N LEU A 472 -2.32 5.59 2.50
CA LEU A 472 -1.40 4.69 3.17
C LEU A 472 -2.09 3.93 4.31
N ARG A 473 -2.79 4.65 5.19
CA ARG A 473 -3.52 4.04 6.31
C ARG A 473 -4.57 3.05 5.81
N GLU A 474 -5.41 3.45 4.87
CA GLU A 474 -6.46 2.61 4.30
C GLU A 474 -5.88 1.30 3.71
N THR A 475 -4.78 1.40 2.95
CA THR A 475 -4.12 0.22 2.36
C THR A 475 -3.47 -0.66 3.42
N LEU A 476 -2.76 -0.09 4.39
CA LEU A 476 -2.09 -0.88 5.43
C LEU A 476 -3.09 -1.55 6.37
N ASP A 477 -4.18 -0.86 6.75
CA ASP A 477 -5.25 -1.45 7.57
C ASP A 477 -5.94 -2.60 6.82
N ALA A 478 -6.23 -2.44 5.54
CA ALA A 478 -6.75 -3.49 4.67
C ALA A 478 -5.79 -4.70 4.59
N THR A 479 -4.49 -4.44 4.45
CA THR A 479 -3.47 -5.49 4.40
C THR A 479 -3.43 -6.30 5.70
N VAL A 480 -3.55 -5.64 6.86
CA VAL A 480 -3.60 -6.33 8.17
C VAL A 480 -4.88 -7.17 8.27
N GLU A 481 -6.02 -6.62 7.88
CA GLU A 481 -7.30 -7.33 7.87
C GLU A 481 -7.22 -8.61 7.00
N ASP A 482 -6.74 -8.47 5.78
CA ASP A 482 -6.60 -9.60 4.84
C ASP A 482 -5.65 -10.67 5.38
N ALA A 483 -4.50 -10.28 5.95
CA ALA A 483 -3.54 -11.21 6.53
C ALA A 483 -4.13 -12.01 7.71
N VAL A 484 -4.85 -11.32 8.62
CA VAL A 484 -5.48 -11.96 9.80
C VAL A 484 -6.59 -12.91 9.37
N ASN A 485 -7.45 -12.51 8.43
CA ASN A 485 -8.55 -13.35 7.95
C ASN A 485 -8.01 -14.52 7.08
N HIS A 486 -6.91 -14.33 6.35
CA HIS A 486 -6.25 -15.41 5.60
C HIS A 486 -5.73 -16.51 6.53
N VAL A 487 -5.04 -16.15 7.61
CA VAL A 487 -4.50 -17.10 8.59
C VAL A 487 -5.60 -17.70 9.44
N GLY A 488 -6.57 -16.92 9.86
CA GLY A 488 -7.56 -17.26 10.87
C GLY A 488 -6.99 -17.14 12.30
N VAL A 489 -7.85 -17.15 13.28
CA VAL A 489 -7.49 -16.81 14.67
C VAL A 489 -8.07 -17.82 15.65
N ASP A 490 -7.27 -18.28 16.62
CA ASP A 490 -7.78 -19.08 17.73
C ASP A 490 -8.61 -18.23 18.69
N LEU A 491 -9.90 -18.54 18.80
CA LEU A 491 -10.88 -17.84 19.61
C LEU A 491 -10.50 -17.83 21.10
N ASN A 492 -9.82 -18.87 21.56
CA ASN A 492 -9.51 -19.09 22.97
C ASN A 492 -8.20 -18.42 23.43
N THR A 493 -7.31 -18.06 22.50
CA THR A 493 -6.01 -17.43 22.83
C THR A 493 -5.87 -16.01 22.33
N ALA A 494 -6.64 -15.62 21.32
CA ALA A 494 -6.52 -14.33 20.65
C ALA A 494 -6.68 -13.13 21.59
N SER A 495 -5.86 -12.11 21.36
CA SER A 495 -5.98 -10.79 22.00
C SER A 495 -7.16 -9.99 21.42
N PRO A 496 -7.69 -8.97 22.14
CA PRO A 496 -8.70 -8.07 21.59
C PRO A 496 -8.22 -7.36 20.32
N ALA A 497 -6.93 -7.03 20.23
CA ALA A 497 -6.35 -6.38 19.06
C ALA A 497 -6.40 -7.28 17.82
N LEU A 498 -6.09 -8.57 17.97
CA LEU A 498 -6.14 -9.55 16.90
C LEU A 498 -7.59 -9.84 16.48
N LEU A 499 -8.51 -10.03 17.44
CA LEU A 499 -9.93 -10.25 17.18
C LEU A 499 -10.58 -9.09 16.43
N ASN A 500 -10.18 -7.84 16.73
CA ASN A 500 -10.71 -6.64 16.04
C ASN A 500 -10.35 -6.56 14.55
N ARG A 501 -9.44 -7.40 14.06
CA ARG A 501 -9.07 -7.50 12.63
C ARG A 501 -9.84 -8.60 11.90
N ILE A 502 -10.67 -9.36 12.60
CA ILE A 502 -11.55 -10.37 12.00
C ILE A 502 -12.78 -9.69 11.38
N ALA A 503 -13.14 -10.10 10.18
CA ALA A 503 -14.34 -9.68 9.48
C ALA A 503 -15.57 -9.71 10.40
N GLY A 504 -16.33 -8.62 10.44
CA GLY A 504 -17.54 -8.51 11.27
C GLY A 504 -17.30 -8.27 12.78
N ILE A 505 -16.06 -8.18 13.26
CA ILE A 505 -15.73 -7.93 14.66
C ILE A 505 -15.18 -6.51 14.83
N ASN A 506 -15.89 -5.66 15.56
CA ASN A 506 -15.41 -4.35 15.97
C ASN A 506 -14.76 -4.40 17.36
N THR A 507 -14.14 -3.29 17.77
CA THR A 507 -13.43 -3.17 19.06
C THR A 507 -14.29 -3.54 20.26
N ALA A 508 -15.57 -3.21 20.25
CA ALA A 508 -16.48 -3.53 21.38
C ALA A 508 -16.77 -5.04 21.44
N ILE A 509 -17.04 -5.66 20.29
CA ILE A 509 -17.25 -7.11 20.19
C ILE A 509 -15.98 -7.86 20.58
N ALA A 510 -14.80 -7.44 20.10
CA ALA A 510 -13.53 -8.06 20.46
C ALA A 510 -13.28 -8.08 21.99
N LYS A 511 -13.52 -6.96 22.66
CA LYS A 511 -13.44 -6.87 24.14
C LYS A 511 -14.48 -7.76 24.81
N ASN A 512 -15.70 -7.81 24.29
CA ASN A 512 -16.77 -8.65 24.84
C ASN A 512 -16.46 -10.15 24.69
N ILE A 513 -15.86 -10.59 23.60
CA ILE A 513 -15.41 -11.98 23.42
C ILE A 513 -14.40 -12.36 24.50
N VAL A 514 -13.38 -11.53 24.73
CA VAL A 514 -12.37 -11.80 25.75
C VAL A 514 -12.98 -11.79 27.16
N SER A 515 -13.85 -10.80 27.45
CA SER A 515 -14.57 -10.73 28.73
C SER A 515 -15.45 -11.96 28.97
N TYR A 516 -16.17 -12.42 27.93
CA TYR A 516 -17.00 -13.63 27.99
C TYR A 516 -16.14 -14.86 28.29
N ARG A 517 -15.01 -15.03 27.59
CA ARG A 517 -14.04 -16.12 27.80
C ARG A 517 -13.49 -16.13 29.23
N ASN A 518 -13.12 -14.96 29.75
CA ASN A 518 -12.58 -14.84 31.12
C ASN A 518 -13.61 -15.18 32.18
N LYS A 519 -14.88 -14.88 31.93
CA LYS A 519 -15.98 -15.11 32.88
C LYS A 519 -16.56 -16.53 32.82
N ASN A 520 -16.70 -17.08 31.61
CA ASN A 520 -17.44 -18.34 31.38
C ASN A 520 -16.54 -19.50 31.00
N GLY A 521 -15.21 -19.31 30.94
CA GLY A 521 -14.26 -20.29 30.44
C GLY A 521 -14.11 -20.30 28.92
N ARG A 522 -13.37 -21.28 28.41
CA ARG A 522 -13.09 -21.46 26.99
C ARG A 522 -14.35 -21.68 26.16
N PHE A 523 -14.37 -21.18 24.95
CA PHE A 523 -15.37 -21.52 23.95
C PHE A 523 -15.18 -22.96 23.51
N THR A 524 -16.23 -23.78 23.59
CA THR A 524 -16.23 -25.16 23.14
C THR A 524 -16.75 -25.37 21.74
N ASN A 525 -17.52 -24.39 21.22
CA ASN A 525 -18.01 -24.38 19.85
C ASN A 525 -18.24 -22.94 19.34
N ARG A 526 -18.24 -22.75 18.03
CA ARG A 526 -18.45 -21.43 17.38
C ARG A 526 -19.83 -20.82 17.67
N LYS A 527 -20.89 -21.65 17.84
CA LYS A 527 -22.24 -21.17 18.16
C LYS A 527 -22.32 -20.42 19.48
N ALA A 528 -21.41 -20.72 20.41
CA ALA A 528 -21.32 -20.00 21.68
C ALA A 528 -20.98 -18.50 21.52
N LEU A 529 -20.46 -18.07 20.37
CA LEU A 529 -20.28 -16.64 20.05
C LEU A 529 -21.57 -15.84 20.07
N LEU A 530 -22.71 -16.45 19.71
CA LEU A 530 -24.03 -15.80 19.76
C LEU A 530 -24.48 -15.40 21.18
N LYS A 531 -23.80 -15.92 22.21
CA LYS A 531 -24.00 -15.54 23.63
C LYS A 531 -23.17 -14.31 24.03
N VAL A 532 -22.28 -13.84 23.14
CA VAL A 532 -21.43 -12.67 23.39
C VAL A 532 -22.25 -11.38 23.15
N ALA A 533 -22.18 -10.47 24.08
CA ALA A 533 -22.91 -9.21 23.97
C ALA A 533 -22.50 -8.43 22.70
N ARG A 534 -23.49 -7.90 21.96
CA ARG A 534 -23.37 -7.17 20.68
C ARG A 534 -22.93 -8.00 19.48
N LEU A 535 -22.75 -9.31 19.62
CA LEU A 535 -22.46 -10.19 18.48
C LEU A 535 -23.77 -10.86 18.05
N GLY A 536 -24.45 -10.27 17.07
CA GLY A 536 -25.69 -10.80 16.47
C GLY A 536 -25.39 -11.71 15.27
N ASP A 537 -26.47 -12.24 14.67
CA ASP A 537 -26.39 -13.20 13.55
C ASP A 537 -25.57 -12.70 12.36
N ALA A 538 -25.74 -11.42 11.98
CA ALA A 538 -24.96 -10.83 10.89
C ALA A 538 -23.45 -10.81 11.18
N ALA A 539 -23.04 -10.40 12.37
CA ALA A 539 -21.63 -10.41 12.77
C ALA A 539 -21.10 -11.85 12.90
N PHE A 540 -21.92 -12.78 13.41
CA PHE A 540 -21.58 -14.20 13.48
C PHE A 540 -21.32 -14.76 12.08
N THR A 541 -22.18 -14.51 11.11
CA THR A 541 -22.00 -14.95 9.73
C THR A 541 -20.69 -14.42 9.15
N GLN A 542 -20.35 -13.15 9.40
CA GLN A 542 -19.10 -12.58 8.88
C GLN A 542 -17.83 -13.16 9.53
N CYS A 543 -17.85 -13.47 10.83
CA CYS A 543 -16.63 -13.82 11.59
C CYS A 543 -16.41 -15.32 11.80
N ALA A 544 -17.47 -16.12 11.87
CA ALA A 544 -17.39 -17.50 12.36
C ALA A 544 -16.39 -18.38 11.61
N GLY A 545 -16.28 -18.22 10.30
CA GLY A 545 -15.36 -19.01 9.48
C GLY A 545 -13.88 -18.69 9.68
N PHE A 546 -13.56 -17.50 10.21
CA PHE A 546 -12.19 -17.05 10.47
C PHE A 546 -11.71 -17.36 11.89
N LEU A 547 -12.62 -17.72 12.80
CA LEU A 547 -12.32 -18.07 14.18
C LEU A 547 -12.16 -19.59 14.33
N ARG A 548 -11.08 -20.04 14.97
CA ARG A 548 -10.75 -21.45 15.17
C ARG A 548 -10.96 -21.84 16.62
N ILE A 549 -11.34 -23.11 16.84
CA ILE A 549 -11.38 -23.75 18.17
C ILE A 549 -10.74 -25.12 18.03
N TYR A 550 -9.50 -25.27 18.49
CA TYR A 550 -8.74 -26.51 18.28
C TYR A 550 -9.18 -27.69 19.17
N GLU A 551 -9.65 -27.40 20.37
CA GLU A 551 -10.08 -28.42 21.37
C GLU A 551 -11.56 -28.23 21.71
N GLY A 552 -12.39 -28.06 20.69
CA GLY A 552 -13.84 -27.84 20.86
C GLY A 552 -14.67 -29.10 20.78
N GLU A 553 -15.97 -28.99 21.00
CA GLU A 553 -16.95 -30.08 20.84
C GLU A 553 -17.13 -30.50 19.38
N THR A 554 -17.08 -29.55 18.46
CA THR A 554 -17.27 -29.77 17.03
C THR A 554 -15.89 -29.76 16.31
N PRO A 555 -15.43 -30.90 15.74
CA PRO A 555 -14.12 -30.97 15.06
C PRO A 555 -13.96 -29.98 13.90
N LEU A 556 -15.04 -29.69 13.17
CA LEU A 556 -15.06 -28.72 12.07
C LEU A 556 -14.73 -27.29 12.52
N ASP A 557 -14.91 -26.95 13.81
CA ASP A 557 -14.56 -25.63 14.36
C ASP A 557 -13.05 -25.37 14.36
N SER A 558 -12.21 -26.39 14.24
CA SER A 558 -10.76 -26.24 14.06
C SER A 558 -10.37 -25.88 12.61
N THR A 559 -11.28 -26.00 11.66
CA THR A 559 -11.02 -25.84 10.23
C THR A 559 -11.38 -24.44 9.71
N ALA A 560 -11.04 -24.16 8.45
CA ALA A 560 -11.47 -22.94 7.74
C ALA A 560 -12.89 -23.04 7.15
N ILE A 561 -13.60 -24.13 7.38
CA ILE A 561 -14.96 -24.35 6.85
C ILE A 561 -15.94 -23.46 7.62
N HIS A 562 -16.78 -22.73 6.88
CA HIS A 562 -17.81 -21.89 7.48
C HIS A 562 -18.96 -22.74 8.07
N PRO A 563 -19.58 -22.34 9.19
CA PRO A 563 -20.69 -23.10 9.77
C PRO A 563 -21.87 -23.38 8.82
N GLU A 564 -22.13 -22.47 7.87
CA GLU A 564 -23.15 -22.68 6.82
C GLU A 564 -22.85 -23.91 5.95
N SER A 565 -21.60 -24.32 5.83
CA SER A 565 -21.15 -25.46 5.00
C SER A 565 -20.89 -26.74 5.77
N TYR A 566 -21.24 -26.81 7.07
CA TYR A 566 -20.98 -28.00 7.88
C TYR A 566 -21.73 -29.24 7.40
N GLU A 567 -23.00 -29.11 7.00
CA GLU A 567 -23.77 -30.23 6.44
C GLU A 567 -23.14 -30.76 5.14
N LEU A 568 -22.64 -29.85 4.28
CA LEU A 568 -21.92 -30.25 3.08
C LEU A 568 -20.59 -30.93 3.42
N ALA A 569 -19.85 -30.42 4.41
CA ALA A 569 -18.60 -31.04 4.87
C ALA A 569 -18.81 -32.45 5.44
N ARG A 570 -19.89 -32.66 6.21
CA ARG A 570 -20.30 -34.02 6.71
C ARG A 570 -20.62 -34.94 5.56
N SER A 571 -21.35 -34.48 4.57
CA SER A 571 -21.66 -35.25 3.38
C SER A 571 -20.40 -35.66 2.61
N ILE A 572 -19.43 -34.73 2.46
CA ILE A 572 -18.13 -34.99 1.82
C ILE A 572 -17.34 -36.05 2.62
N LEU A 573 -17.26 -35.91 3.95
CA LEU A 573 -16.59 -36.91 4.81
C LEU A 573 -17.23 -38.29 4.66
N SER A 574 -18.57 -38.36 4.68
CA SER A 574 -19.32 -39.61 4.50
C SER A 574 -19.02 -40.27 3.14
N GLU A 575 -18.97 -39.49 2.06
CA GLU A 575 -18.62 -40.02 0.73
C GLU A 575 -17.18 -40.57 0.64
N MET A 576 -16.28 -40.00 1.43
CA MET A 576 -14.89 -40.50 1.57
C MET A 576 -14.76 -41.67 2.57
N GLY A 577 -15.85 -42.10 3.20
CA GLY A 577 -15.82 -43.11 4.28
C GLY A 577 -15.03 -42.63 5.48
N ALA A 578 -15.27 -41.39 5.92
CA ALA A 578 -14.67 -40.74 7.06
C ALA A 578 -15.73 -40.04 7.92
N THR A 579 -15.36 -39.68 9.13
CA THR A 579 -16.23 -38.98 10.11
C THR A 579 -15.58 -37.67 10.58
N GLU A 580 -16.34 -36.82 11.29
CA GLU A 580 -15.77 -35.64 11.92
C GLU A 580 -14.69 -35.95 12.95
N ASP A 581 -14.80 -37.10 13.65
CA ASP A 581 -13.82 -37.47 14.67
C ASP A 581 -12.44 -37.80 14.07
N ASP A 582 -12.38 -38.23 12.81
CA ASP A 582 -11.12 -38.44 12.09
C ASP A 582 -10.29 -37.15 11.95
N LEU A 583 -10.93 -35.96 12.02
CA LEU A 583 -10.26 -34.65 12.01
C LEU A 583 -9.47 -34.37 13.31
N ARG A 584 -9.77 -35.05 14.41
CA ARG A 584 -9.10 -34.90 15.71
C ARG A 584 -7.95 -35.86 15.88
N ASP A 585 -8.06 -37.06 15.30
CA ASP A 585 -7.07 -38.10 15.48
C ASP A 585 -5.87 -37.89 14.56
N ARG A 586 -4.75 -37.48 15.16
CA ARG A 586 -3.49 -37.30 14.42
C ARG A 586 -3.05 -38.54 13.64
N ALA A 587 -3.41 -39.77 14.11
CA ALA A 587 -3.08 -41.00 13.41
C ALA A 587 -3.87 -41.17 12.12
N ASN A 588 -5.09 -40.62 12.04
CA ASN A 588 -5.97 -40.70 10.86
C ASN A 588 -5.69 -39.59 9.82
N LEU A 589 -5.04 -38.47 10.19
CA LEU A 589 -4.82 -37.34 9.29
C LEU A 589 -4.06 -37.69 7.99
N PRO A 590 -3.01 -38.56 7.99
CA PRO A 590 -2.35 -38.94 6.75
C PRO A 590 -3.26 -39.71 5.78
N ALA A 591 -4.09 -40.62 6.34
CA ALA A 591 -5.06 -41.39 5.56
C ALA A 591 -6.17 -40.48 5.00
N LEU A 592 -6.62 -39.51 5.77
CA LEU A 592 -7.61 -38.51 5.36
C LEU A 592 -7.06 -37.61 4.28
N ALA A 593 -5.81 -37.15 4.40
CA ALA A 593 -5.14 -36.34 3.36
C ALA A 593 -4.99 -37.12 2.05
N LEU A 594 -4.70 -38.43 2.11
CA LEU A 594 -4.63 -39.27 0.92
C LEU A 594 -6.00 -39.43 0.25
N LYS A 595 -7.07 -39.67 1.03
CA LYS A 595 -8.44 -39.75 0.52
C LYS A 595 -8.88 -38.44 -0.16
N THR A 596 -8.59 -37.30 0.45
CA THR A 596 -8.91 -35.99 -0.15
C THR A 596 -8.14 -35.75 -1.45
N ALA A 597 -6.87 -36.15 -1.53
CA ALA A 597 -6.06 -36.03 -2.75
C ALA A 597 -6.55 -36.91 -3.90
N GLN A 598 -7.19 -38.04 -3.59
CA GLN A 598 -7.79 -38.96 -4.56
C GLN A 598 -9.21 -38.56 -4.98
N THR A 599 -9.82 -37.61 -4.28
CA THR A 599 -11.21 -37.19 -4.53
C THR A 599 -11.24 -36.04 -5.52
N GLU A 600 -11.85 -36.24 -6.69
CA GLU A 600 -12.05 -35.19 -7.66
C GLU A 600 -13.19 -34.25 -7.24
N PRO A 601 -12.94 -32.91 -7.13
CA PRO A 601 -13.94 -31.96 -6.68
C PRO A 601 -15.19 -31.84 -7.58
N THR A 602 -14.98 -31.89 -8.91
CA THR A 602 -16.07 -31.63 -9.88
C THR A 602 -17.16 -32.68 -9.88
N PRO A 603 -16.87 -34.01 -9.94
CA PRO A 603 -17.90 -35.04 -9.84
C PRO A 603 -18.60 -35.02 -8.47
N LEU A 604 -17.84 -34.79 -7.39
CA LEU A 604 -18.37 -34.74 -6.05
C LEU A 604 -19.32 -33.55 -5.86
N ALA A 605 -18.95 -32.38 -6.33
CA ALA A 605 -19.78 -31.18 -6.33
C ALA A 605 -21.11 -31.41 -7.05
N LYS A 606 -21.06 -32.01 -8.23
CA LYS A 606 -22.26 -32.36 -8.99
C LYS A 606 -23.17 -33.35 -8.23
N LYS A 607 -22.59 -34.36 -7.59
CA LYS A 607 -23.31 -35.37 -6.79
C LYS A 607 -24.03 -34.76 -5.60
N LEU A 608 -23.37 -33.79 -4.93
CA LEU A 608 -23.89 -33.14 -3.72
C LEU A 608 -24.71 -31.87 -4.00
N GLY A 609 -24.85 -31.46 -5.27
CA GLY A 609 -25.58 -30.23 -5.63
C GLY A 609 -24.91 -28.94 -5.13
N ALA A 610 -23.60 -28.96 -5.00
CA ALA A 610 -22.79 -27.86 -4.44
C ALA A 610 -21.86 -27.24 -5.50
N GLY A 611 -21.33 -26.05 -5.22
CA GLY A 611 -20.35 -25.41 -6.08
C GLY A 611 -18.96 -26.05 -6.00
N VAL A 612 -18.28 -26.14 -7.16
CA VAL A 612 -16.93 -26.73 -7.21
C VAL A 612 -15.92 -25.97 -6.34
N PRO A 613 -15.93 -24.61 -6.30
CA PRO A 613 -15.02 -23.87 -5.42
C PRO A 613 -15.21 -24.22 -3.94
N THR A 614 -16.45 -24.27 -3.46
CA THR A 614 -16.74 -24.62 -2.05
C THR A 614 -16.32 -26.05 -1.74
N VAL A 615 -16.61 -27.03 -2.59
CA VAL A 615 -16.16 -28.42 -2.38
C VAL A 615 -14.64 -28.52 -2.38
N THR A 616 -13.97 -27.80 -3.26
CA THR A 616 -12.50 -27.76 -3.30
C THR A 616 -11.91 -27.18 -2.00
N ASP A 617 -12.47 -26.08 -1.49
CA ASP A 617 -12.02 -25.48 -0.23
C ASP A 617 -12.29 -26.38 0.97
N ILE A 618 -13.42 -27.07 1.00
CA ILE A 618 -13.74 -28.06 2.06
C ILE A 618 -12.75 -29.22 2.02
N LEU A 619 -12.47 -29.79 0.86
CA LEU A 619 -11.49 -30.87 0.72
C LEU A 619 -10.10 -30.45 1.20
N LYS A 620 -9.64 -29.24 0.83
CA LYS A 620 -8.37 -28.68 1.31
C LYS A 620 -8.36 -28.50 2.82
N ALA A 621 -9.46 -28.04 3.42
CA ALA A 621 -9.56 -27.85 4.86
C ALA A 621 -9.62 -29.17 5.64
N ILE A 622 -10.25 -30.20 5.08
CA ILE A 622 -10.29 -31.57 5.63
C ILE A 622 -8.92 -32.25 5.54
N ALA A 623 -8.19 -32.05 4.45
CA ALA A 623 -6.88 -32.63 4.24
C ALA A 623 -5.87 -32.25 5.34
N ARG A 624 -6.00 -31.05 5.89
CA ARG A 624 -5.08 -30.50 6.90
C ARG A 624 -5.85 -29.67 7.92
N PRO A 625 -6.63 -30.30 8.82
CA PRO A 625 -7.40 -29.56 9.83
C PRO A 625 -6.46 -28.85 10.80
N GLY A 626 -6.81 -27.62 11.16
CA GLY A 626 -6.03 -26.83 12.11
C GLY A 626 -4.69 -26.29 11.62
N ARG A 627 -4.36 -26.46 10.34
CA ARG A 627 -3.10 -25.97 9.76
C ARG A 627 -3.05 -24.45 9.71
N ASP A 628 -1.88 -23.91 10.06
CA ASP A 628 -1.52 -22.52 9.78
C ASP A 628 -0.97 -22.41 8.33
N PRO A 629 -1.56 -21.59 7.45
CA PRO A 629 -1.09 -21.45 6.07
C PRO A 629 0.34 -20.90 5.98
N ARG A 630 0.87 -20.26 7.03
CA ARG A 630 2.25 -19.76 7.10
C ARG A 630 3.31 -20.86 7.21
N GLU A 631 2.93 -22.06 7.62
CA GLU A 631 3.86 -23.21 7.71
C GLU A 631 4.42 -23.68 6.36
N ASP A 632 3.77 -23.30 5.24
CA ASP A 632 4.26 -23.61 3.89
C ASP A 632 5.38 -22.68 3.42
N LEU A 633 5.59 -21.56 4.12
CA LEU A 633 6.61 -20.58 3.78
C LEU A 633 7.97 -20.99 4.37
N PRO A 634 9.09 -20.59 3.76
CA PRO A 634 10.41 -20.88 4.28
C PRO A 634 10.60 -20.25 5.66
N ALA A 635 11.08 -21.06 6.62
CA ALA A 635 11.37 -20.57 7.98
C ALA A 635 12.41 -19.44 7.97
N PRO A 636 12.31 -18.47 8.90
CA PRO A 636 13.32 -17.42 9.03
C PRO A 636 14.72 -18.00 9.25
N LEU A 637 15.73 -17.34 8.67
CA LEU A 637 17.13 -17.73 8.82
C LEU A 637 17.59 -17.51 10.26
N THR A 638 17.90 -18.60 10.96
CA THR A 638 18.58 -18.58 12.24
C THR A 638 20.09 -18.79 12.05
N ARG A 639 20.91 -18.14 12.88
CA ARG A 639 22.36 -18.10 12.77
C ARG A 639 23.04 -18.56 14.06
N GLN A 640 24.29 -19.01 13.91
CA GLN A 640 25.21 -19.28 15.04
C GLN A 640 26.52 -18.50 14.92
N ASN A 641 26.88 -18.06 13.71
CA ASN A 641 28.14 -17.38 13.41
C ASN A 641 27.91 -16.08 12.60
N ILE A 642 28.83 -15.14 12.76
CA ILE A 642 28.83 -13.86 12.02
C ILE A 642 29.74 -13.96 10.79
N ILE A 643 29.30 -13.25 9.73
CA ILE A 643 30.07 -12.98 8.51
C ILE A 643 30.74 -11.61 8.67
N LYS A 644 32.05 -11.50 8.44
CA LYS A 644 32.78 -10.21 8.45
C LYS A 644 32.97 -9.71 7.04
N LEU A 645 32.93 -8.39 6.85
CA LEU A 645 33.16 -7.75 5.54
C LEU A 645 34.54 -8.08 5.00
N SER A 646 35.55 -8.15 5.89
CA SER A 646 36.95 -8.55 5.54
C SER A 646 37.10 -9.96 5.00
N ASP A 647 36.13 -10.82 5.27
CA ASP A 647 36.14 -12.24 4.86
C ASP A 647 35.42 -12.45 3.52
N LEU A 648 34.90 -11.37 2.96
CA LEU A 648 34.11 -11.39 1.74
C LEU A 648 34.93 -10.92 0.54
N ALA A 649 34.77 -11.62 -0.57
CA ALA A 649 35.34 -11.26 -1.86
C ALA A 649 34.24 -11.17 -2.92
N VAL A 650 34.48 -10.41 -3.97
CA VAL A 650 33.62 -10.44 -5.15
C VAL A 650 33.60 -11.87 -5.71
N GLY A 651 32.41 -12.40 -5.98
CA GLY A 651 32.18 -13.78 -6.35
C GLY A 651 31.76 -14.70 -5.19
N THR A 652 31.85 -14.24 -3.92
CA THR A 652 31.37 -15.01 -2.76
C THR A 652 29.86 -15.18 -2.82
N ILE A 653 29.38 -16.40 -2.62
CA ILE A 653 27.95 -16.73 -2.53
C ILE A 653 27.57 -16.80 -1.05
N LEU A 654 26.53 -16.09 -0.68
CA LEU A 654 26.00 -16.01 0.67
C LEU A 654 24.51 -16.23 0.70
N LYS A 655 24.02 -16.81 1.78
CA LYS A 655 22.60 -16.87 2.07
C LYS A 655 22.16 -15.56 2.73
N GLY A 656 21.13 -14.93 2.19
CA GLY A 656 20.58 -13.70 2.69
C GLY A 656 19.08 -13.71 2.78
N THR A 657 18.53 -12.77 3.54
CA THR A 657 17.08 -12.58 3.69
C THR A 657 16.67 -11.23 3.12
N VAL A 658 15.62 -11.20 2.30
CA VAL A 658 15.08 -9.96 1.75
C VAL A 658 14.48 -9.13 2.87
N ARG A 659 15.05 -7.93 3.10
CA ARG A 659 14.59 -6.98 4.13
C ARG A 659 13.53 -6.03 3.64
N ASN A 660 13.72 -5.51 2.43
CA ASN A 660 12.84 -4.52 1.84
C ASN A 660 12.94 -4.59 0.32
N ILE A 661 11.84 -4.27 -0.35
CA ILE A 661 11.74 -4.21 -1.81
C ILE A 661 11.35 -2.79 -2.22
N THR A 662 11.99 -2.30 -3.28
CA THR A 662 11.75 -1.00 -3.90
C THR A 662 11.60 -1.18 -5.41
N ASP A 663 11.15 -0.16 -6.14
CA ASP A 663 10.99 -0.20 -7.60
C ASP A 663 12.29 -0.55 -8.36
N PHE A 664 13.45 -0.20 -7.79
CA PHE A 664 14.76 -0.39 -8.42
C PHE A 664 15.53 -1.62 -7.94
N GLY A 665 15.03 -2.33 -6.92
CA GLY A 665 15.72 -3.49 -6.40
C GLY A 665 15.26 -3.94 -5.02
N ALA A 666 15.99 -4.91 -4.45
CA ALA A 666 15.75 -5.44 -3.12
C ALA A 666 16.98 -5.26 -2.22
N PHE A 667 16.74 -4.94 -0.96
CA PHE A 667 17.77 -4.91 0.08
C PHE A 667 17.81 -6.24 0.80
N ILE A 668 18.95 -6.91 0.76
CA ILE A 668 19.17 -8.26 1.28
C ILE A 668 20.07 -8.19 2.52
N ASP A 669 19.57 -8.72 3.63
CA ASP A 669 20.38 -8.95 4.83
C ASP A 669 21.26 -10.19 4.62
N ILE A 670 22.55 -9.98 4.46
CA ILE A 670 23.56 -11.03 4.29
C ILE A 670 24.41 -11.23 5.55
N GLY A 671 23.95 -10.71 6.70
CA GLY A 671 24.65 -10.82 7.99
C GLY A 671 25.73 -9.77 8.22
N LEU A 672 25.67 -8.65 7.53
CA LEU A 672 26.54 -7.51 7.70
C LEU A 672 25.78 -6.31 8.28
N LYS A 673 26.53 -5.30 8.78
CA LYS A 673 25.94 -4.06 9.33
C LYS A 673 25.00 -3.37 8.34
N GLN A 674 25.32 -3.44 7.05
CA GLN A 674 24.52 -2.86 5.97
C GLN A 674 23.97 -3.96 5.07
N ALA A 675 22.72 -3.82 4.64
CA ALA A 675 22.12 -4.72 3.69
C ALA A 675 22.77 -4.55 2.30
N GLY A 676 22.98 -5.64 1.59
CA GLY A 676 23.39 -5.61 0.19
C GLY A 676 22.26 -5.22 -0.72
N LEU A 677 22.55 -4.50 -1.80
CA LEU A 677 21.56 -4.14 -2.83
C LEU A 677 21.61 -5.15 -3.97
N LEU A 678 20.49 -5.83 -4.18
CA LEU A 678 20.21 -6.60 -5.37
C LEU A 678 19.41 -5.72 -6.34
N HIS A 679 20.10 -5.07 -7.28
CA HIS A 679 19.46 -4.20 -8.25
C HIS A 679 18.60 -5.02 -9.24
N ILE A 680 17.49 -4.45 -9.74
CA ILE A 680 16.56 -5.13 -10.65
C ILE A 680 17.24 -5.73 -11.89
N SER A 681 18.30 -5.12 -12.41
CA SER A 681 19.09 -5.63 -13.55
C SER A 681 19.92 -6.88 -13.24
N GLU A 682 20.15 -7.17 -11.95
CA GLU A 682 20.93 -8.31 -11.46
C GLU A 682 20.06 -9.45 -10.90
N MET A 683 18.73 -9.32 -10.98
CA MET A 683 17.79 -10.32 -10.46
C MET A 683 17.60 -11.51 -11.40
N SER A 684 17.49 -11.28 -12.70
CA SER A 684 17.25 -12.33 -13.71
C SER A 684 17.87 -12.00 -15.06
N HIS A 685 18.05 -13.03 -15.89
CA HIS A 685 18.41 -12.88 -17.31
C HIS A 685 17.25 -12.39 -18.16
N ARG A 686 16.01 -12.60 -17.72
CA ARG A 686 14.80 -12.07 -18.38
C ARG A 686 14.54 -10.66 -17.84
N ARG A 687 13.88 -9.83 -18.65
CA ARG A 687 13.48 -8.49 -18.21
C ARG A 687 12.45 -8.60 -17.09
N VAL A 688 12.83 -8.16 -15.92
CA VAL A 688 11.96 -8.03 -14.75
C VAL A 688 11.25 -6.69 -14.83
N ARG A 689 9.95 -6.65 -14.68
CA ARG A 689 9.17 -5.40 -14.69
C ARG A 689 9.22 -4.72 -13.32
N HIS A 690 9.05 -5.52 -12.27
CA HIS A 690 9.13 -5.06 -10.89
C HIS A 690 9.80 -6.14 -10.02
N PRO A 691 10.63 -5.77 -9.02
CA PRO A 691 11.27 -6.73 -8.12
C PRO A 691 10.30 -7.68 -7.40
N LEU A 692 9.08 -7.24 -7.10
CA LEU A 692 8.02 -8.07 -6.50
C LEU A 692 7.54 -9.23 -7.40
N ASP A 693 7.81 -9.18 -8.70
CA ASP A 693 7.50 -10.29 -9.62
C ASP A 693 8.36 -11.54 -9.32
N LEU A 694 9.48 -11.37 -8.59
CA LEU A 694 10.45 -12.42 -8.32
C LEU A 694 10.73 -12.65 -6.83
N LEU A 695 10.56 -11.64 -5.99
CA LEU A 695 11.01 -11.66 -4.60
C LEU A 695 9.92 -11.13 -3.66
N SER A 696 9.92 -11.67 -2.44
CA SER A 696 9.08 -11.20 -1.34
C SER A 696 9.94 -10.87 -0.11
N VAL A 697 9.50 -9.91 0.70
CA VAL A 697 10.16 -9.60 1.98
C VAL A 697 10.11 -10.83 2.87
N GLY A 698 11.28 -11.18 3.44
CA GLY A 698 11.44 -12.41 4.22
C GLY A 698 11.97 -13.61 3.43
N ASP A 699 12.01 -13.56 2.11
CA ASP A 699 12.59 -14.62 1.30
C ASP A 699 14.05 -14.85 1.65
N SER A 700 14.40 -16.13 1.81
CA SER A 700 15.78 -16.57 2.02
C SER A 700 16.34 -17.08 0.70
N LEU A 701 17.39 -16.43 0.20
CA LEU A 701 17.97 -16.74 -1.10
C LEU A 701 19.50 -16.69 -1.04
N ASP A 702 20.11 -17.48 -1.91
CA ASP A 702 21.55 -17.42 -2.12
C ASP A 702 21.84 -16.26 -3.10
N VAL A 703 22.76 -15.38 -2.76
CA VAL A 703 23.18 -14.22 -3.57
C VAL A 703 24.67 -14.20 -3.75
N MET A 704 25.13 -13.75 -4.93
CA MET A 704 26.55 -13.55 -5.22
C MET A 704 26.92 -12.10 -5.04
N ILE A 705 28.02 -11.84 -4.35
CA ILE A 705 28.59 -10.48 -4.24
C ILE A 705 29.24 -10.10 -5.58
N ILE A 706 28.85 -8.96 -6.13
CA ILE A 706 29.36 -8.44 -7.40
C ILE A 706 30.20 -7.17 -7.24
N SER A 707 30.05 -6.44 -6.15
CA SER A 707 30.84 -5.26 -5.80
C SER A 707 30.83 -5.02 -4.31
N ILE A 708 31.95 -4.52 -3.80
CA ILE A 708 32.11 -4.07 -2.41
C ILE A 708 32.72 -2.67 -2.47
N ASP A 709 32.02 -1.68 -1.93
CA ASP A 709 32.48 -0.30 -1.74
C ASP A 709 32.67 -0.11 -0.22
N GLU A 710 33.89 -0.30 0.24
CA GLU A 710 34.25 -0.23 1.68
C GLU A 710 34.06 1.16 2.25
N GLU A 711 34.35 2.23 1.46
CA GLU A 711 34.27 3.62 1.93
C GLU A 711 32.80 4.03 2.17
N ARG A 712 31.90 3.59 1.31
CA ARG A 712 30.46 3.88 1.41
C ARG A 712 29.69 2.75 2.08
N GLY A 713 30.33 1.64 2.39
CA GLY A 713 29.71 0.44 2.96
C GLY A 713 28.66 -0.18 2.06
N ARG A 714 28.75 -0.03 0.74
CA ARG A 714 27.77 -0.54 -0.22
C ARG A 714 28.20 -1.87 -0.79
N ILE A 715 27.27 -2.83 -0.84
CA ILE A 715 27.50 -4.17 -1.39
C ILE A 715 26.48 -4.41 -2.49
N GLY A 716 26.98 -4.67 -3.70
CA GLY A 716 26.16 -5.08 -4.82
C GLY A 716 26.02 -6.59 -4.88
N LEU A 717 24.81 -7.06 -5.11
CA LEU A 717 24.44 -8.47 -5.14
C LEU A 717 23.86 -8.86 -6.50
N SER A 718 23.97 -10.15 -6.87
CA SER A 718 23.42 -10.69 -8.09
C SER A 718 22.85 -12.11 -7.88
N LEU A 719 21.65 -12.36 -8.41
CA LEU A 719 21.08 -13.69 -8.64
C LEU A 719 21.46 -14.19 -10.03
N LYS A 720 21.44 -13.30 -11.01
CA LYS A 720 21.71 -13.57 -12.41
C LYS A 720 23.07 -14.22 -12.67
N ARG A 721 24.10 -13.84 -11.93
CA ARG A 721 25.45 -14.41 -12.09
C ARG A 721 25.57 -15.80 -11.47
N MET A 722 24.76 -16.11 -10.46
CA MET A 722 24.70 -17.44 -9.86
C MET A 722 24.12 -18.50 -10.79
N GLU A 723 23.12 -18.15 -11.60
CA GLU A 723 22.53 -19.08 -12.59
C GLU A 723 23.58 -19.52 -13.61
N LYS A 724 24.51 -18.65 -13.97
CA LYS A 724 25.61 -18.99 -14.89
C LYS A 724 26.64 -19.93 -14.28
N GLU A 725 26.89 -19.87 -12.99
CA GLU A 725 27.83 -20.79 -12.33
C GLU A 725 27.20 -22.16 -12.08
N LYS A 726 25.92 -22.21 -11.66
CA LYS A 726 25.18 -23.48 -11.54
C LYS A 726 25.01 -24.21 -12.89
N ALA A 727 25.03 -23.48 -14.01
CA ALA A 727 25.00 -24.07 -15.36
C ALA A 727 26.40 -24.48 -15.88
N ARG A 728 27.50 -24.09 -15.18
CA ARG A 728 28.89 -24.45 -15.54
C ARG A 728 29.48 -25.54 -14.62
N ALA A 729 28.88 -25.78 -13.43
CA ALA A 729 29.20 -26.88 -12.54
C ALA A 729 28.27 -28.09 -12.80
#